data_1e972a3fa07e0c338544a93dfa2a5fce
#
_entry.id   1e972a3fa07e0c338544a93dfa2a5fce
#
_cell.length_a   1.000
_cell.length_b   1.000
_cell.length_c   1.000
_cell.angle_alpha   90.00
_cell.angle_beta   90.00
_cell.angle_gamma   90.00
#
_symmetry.space_group_name_H-M   'P 1'
#
loop_
_entity.id
_entity.type
_entity.pdbx_description
1 polymer ?
#
loop_
_entity_poly.entity_id
_entity_poly.type
_entity_poly.pdbx_seq_one_letter_code
_entity_poly.pdbx_strand_id
1 'polypeptide(L)'
;MVRTRQANVHAARWSPNGTSLGTPDLTAPGAAIFGEDVFGQAAQRVHLPKDVFRQLQSTIERGEQLDSSIANVVAQAMKEWAMEKGATHYTHWFQPLTGSTAEKHDSFFNPDGDGSAIAEFSGDELIRGEPDASSFPTGGIRATFEARGYTAWDPTSPAFILRNPNGSFLCIPTAFASWTGEALDHKIPLLRSMDALSRAAIRALRLFDDHETQRVFTTIGPEQEYFLVDEQYYYERPDLITTGRTLFGAKPPKGHELDDHYFGSIPERVLAYMLEVEDELARLGVPIKTRHNEVAPNQYEVAPMFENSNVGSDHQQLSMQIMQSVARRYGLVCLLHEKPFAGVNGSGKHNNWSMGTDTGRNLLEPGDSPHDNEQFLFFATAVIQAVNKHQSLLRASVATAGQDHRLGANEAPPAIISIFLGGELERVFDALAKGKGGETTPESVLGLGTPVLPPLPMHGGDRNRTSPFAFTGNKFEFRTLGSSMSPSFPNTVLNTIAAEAIDDLADQLKAAAKGKSVDAVLAGVLGKSYKANSVIVFGGDNYDEAWHAEAEGKRGLTNLRTTPDALPEVISKQSVAVFSKYGVLNNREVESRYEVWVEQYVTTINIEAETAASIARTMILPAALRHLAQLKAAGVLELVRETDALVKKLVTSIKALEKVNVAHPDGDALKHAVFMRDKVLTAMNAVRIIADQLERIVADDLWPLPKYSEILFIK
;
A
#
# COMPACT_ATOMS: atom_id res chain seq x y z
N MET A 1 41.27 6.19 -5.15
CA MET A 1 41.41 5.80 -3.73
C MET A 1 40.64 4.50 -3.52
N VAL A 2 41.33 3.41 -3.24
CA VAL A 2 40.66 2.15 -2.83
C VAL A 2 40.10 2.42 -1.44
N ARG A 3 38.82 2.60 -1.30
CA ARG A 3 38.16 2.63 0.02
C ARG A 3 38.23 1.22 0.57
N THR A 4 39.04 1.01 1.59
CA THR A 4 39.03 -0.27 2.29
C THR A 4 37.74 -0.39 3.08
N ARG A 5 37.07 -1.55 3.03
CA ARG A 5 35.83 -1.86 3.79
C ARG A 5 35.94 -1.55 5.29
N GLN A 6 37.13 -1.60 5.87
CA GLN A 6 37.37 -1.18 7.25
C GLN A 6 37.04 0.30 7.49
N ALA A 7 37.22 1.19 6.49
CA ALA A 7 36.82 2.58 6.61
C ALA A 7 35.29 2.73 6.64
N ASN A 8 34.54 1.90 5.92
CA ASN A 8 33.10 1.92 5.89
C ASN A 8 32.48 1.42 7.20
N VAL A 9 33.07 0.40 7.84
CA VAL A 9 32.66 -0.07 9.18
C VAL A 9 32.86 1.01 10.27
N HIS A 10 33.89 1.83 10.14
CA HIS A 10 34.12 2.95 11.09
C HIS A 10 33.20 4.15 10.84
N ALA A 11 32.71 4.33 9.62
CA ALA A 11 31.82 5.43 9.27
C ALA A 11 30.34 5.14 9.61
N ALA A 12 29.95 3.87 9.71
CA ALA A 12 28.60 3.44 10.12
C ALA A 12 28.34 3.55 11.64
N ARG A 13 29.16 4.28 12.40
CA ARG A 13 28.93 4.49 13.83
C ARG A 13 27.80 5.52 14.00
N TRP A 14 26.62 5.01 14.36
CA TRP A 14 25.54 5.85 14.85
C TRP A 14 25.95 6.58 16.15
N SER A 15 25.69 7.86 16.19
CA SER A 15 25.81 8.66 17.41
C SER A 15 24.38 8.95 17.92
N PRO A 16 24.08 8.71 19.21
CA PRO A 16 22.78 9.07 19.79
C PRO A 16 22.46 10.57 19.72
N ASN A 17 23.43 11.40 19.38
CA ASN A 17 23.29 12.84 19.20
C ASN A 17 23.03 13.24 17.73
N GLY A 18 22.44 12.34 16.90
CA GLY A 18 21.89 12.73 15.61
C GLY A 18 20.97 13.94 15.78
N THR A 19 20.94 14.82 14.80
CA THR A 19 20.11 16.02 14.75
C THR A 19 18.61 15.65 14.89
N SER A 20 18.18 15.34 16.13
CA SER A 20 16.76 15.27 16.43
C SER A 20 16.15 16.67 16.35
N LEU A 21 14.91 16.76 15.93
CA LEU A 21 14.07 17.97 16.05
C LEU A 21 13.80 18.31 17.53
N GLY A 22 14.83 18.65 18.28
CA GLY A 22 14.82 18.69 19.74
C GLY A 22 14.93 17.27 20.32
N THR A 23 15.41 17.15 21.54
CA THR A 23 15.39 15.86 22.26
C THR A 23 13.92 15.44 22.36
N PRO A 24 13.51 14.26 21.85
CA PRO A 24 12.15 13.81 22.06
C PRO A 24 11.85 13.85 23.55
N ASP A 25 10.74 14.43 23.93
CA ASP A 25 10.30 14.34 25.32
C ASP A 25 9.82 12.91 25.57
N LEU A 26 10.78 12.01 25.80
CA LEU A 26 10.53 10.59 26.09
C LEU A 26 9.71 10.38 27.38
N THR A 27 9.41 11.46 28.11
CA THR A 27 8.60 11.41 29.32
C THR A 27 7.13 11.66 29.07
N ALA A 28 6.75 12.20 27.91
CA ALA A 28 5.36 12.39 27.56
C ALA A 28 4.76 11.05 27.09
N PRO A 29 3.71 10.52 27.76
CA PRO A 29 3.01 9.34 27.26
C PRO A 29 2.47 9.62 25.85
N GLY A 30 2.60 8.67 24.91
CA GLY A 30 2.11 8.82 23.53
C GLY A 30 0.65 9.30 23.45
N ALA A 31 -0.19 8.92 24.41
CA ALA A 31 -1.56 9.41 24.53
C ALA A 31 -1.66 10.94 24.79
N ALA A 32 -0.66 11.56 25.39
CA ALA A 32 -0.68 13.01 25.69
C ALA A 32 -0.37 13.86 24.44
N ILE A 33 0.37 13.30 23.49
CA ILE A 33 0.77 14.00 22.25
C ILE A 33 -0.11 13.62 21.06
N PHE A 34 -0.98 12.62 21.20
CA PHE A 34 -1.81 12.09 20.10
C PHE A 34 -2.72 13.17 19.50
N GLY A 35 -2.54 13.43 18.21
CA GLY A 35 -3.30 14.42 17.46
C GLY A 35 -2.93 15.88 17.80
N GLU A 36 -1.81 16.13 18.49
CA GLU A 36 -1.36 17.48 18.85
C GLU A 36 -1.23 18.39 17.63
N ASP A 37 -0.78 17.87 16.52
CA ASP A 37 -0.55 18.58 15.26
C ASP A 37 -1.68 18.37 14.21
N VAL A 38 -2.89 18.03 14.70
CA VAL A 38 -4.07 17.79 13.86
C VAL A 38 -5.15 18.83 14.18
N PHE A 39 -5.71 19.47 13.15
CA PHE A 39 -6.91 20.32 13.26
C PHE A 39 -8.16 19.44 13.34
N GLY A 40 -8.15 18.51 14.30
CA GLY A 40 -9.24 17.58 14.60
C GLY A 40 -10.31 18.20 15.50
N GLN A 41 -11.27 17.39 15.95
CA GLN A 41 -12.41 17.86 16.76
C GLN A 41 -11.98 18.66 18.00
N ALA A 42 -10.87 18.31 18.66
CA ALA A 42 -10.38 19.02 19.86
C ALA A 42 -9.96 20.45 19.49
N ALA A 43 -9.14 20.63 18.47
CA ALA A 43 -8.71 21.95 17.99
C ALA A 43 -9.90 22.76 17.43
N GLN A 44 -10.73 22.14 16.60
CA GLN A 44 -11.93 22.76 16.04
C GLN A 44 -12.89 23.29 17.11
N ARG A 45 -13.07 22.54 18.20
CA ARG A 45 -13.96 22.96 19.32
C ARG A 45 -13.44 24.18 20.05
N VAL A 46 -12.13 24.39 20.07
CA VAL A 46 -11.48 25.56 20.70
C VAL A 46 -11.52 26.78 19.79
N HIS A 47 -11.25 26.59 18.49
CA HIS A 47 -11.02 27.69 17.55
C HIS A 47 -12.27 28.08 16.74
N LEU A 48 -13.30 27.22 16.65
CA LEU A 48 -14.51 27.52 15.89
C LEU A 48 -15.68 28.00 16.79
N PRO A 49 -16.53 28.93 16.28
CA PRO A 49 -17.83 29.18 16.87
C PRO A 49 -18.67 27.90 16.95
N LYS A 50 -19.51 27.78 17.99
CA LYS A 50 -20.26 26.54 18.27
C LYS A 50 -21.19 26.08 17.15
N ASP A 51 -21.75 27.01 16.40
CA ASP A 51 -22.64 26.74 15.26
C ASP A 51 -21.86 26.24 14.07
N VAL A 52 -20.74 26.90 13.73
CA VAL A 52 -19.83 26.48 12.65
C VAL A 52 -19.23 25.10 12.96
N PHE A 53 -18.80 24.88 14.21
CA PHE A 53 -18.33 23.56 14.64
C PHE A 53 -19.39 22.47 14.40
N ARG A 54 -20.65 22.71 14.80
CA ARG A 54 -21.73 21.73 14.61
C ARG A 54 -22.01 21.45 13.12
N GLN A 55 -22.01 22.49 12.27
CA GLN A 55 -22.20 22.31 10.84
C GLN A 55 -21.07 21.51 10.21
N LEU A 56 -19.82 21.79 10.57
CA LEU A 56 -18.66 21.04 10.08
C LEU A 56 -18.71 19.56 10.54
N GLN A 57 -19.06 19.29 11.82
CA GLN A 57 -19.22 17.92 12.30
C GLN A 57 -20.36 17.18 11.57
N SER A 58 -21.46 17.85 11.23
CA SER A 58 -22.54 17.23 10.44
C SER A 58 -22.05 16.77 9.06
N THR A 59 -21.22 17.57 8.39
CA THR A 59 -20.57 17.15 7.14
C THR A 59 -19.66 15.95 7.35
N ILE A 60 -18.82 15.96 8.38
CA ILE A 60 -17.85 14.90 8.66
C ILE A 60 -18.55 13.58 9.02
N GLU A 61 -19.49 13.62 9.97
CA GLU A 61 -20.12 12.44 10.54
C GLU A 61 -21.23 11.87 9.65
N ARG A 62 -22.04 12.75 9.06
CA ARG A 62 -23.22 12.34 8.28
C ARG A 62 -23.01 12.34 6.77
N GLY A 63 -21.90 12.89 6.28
CA GLY A 63 -21.65 13.06 4.84
C GLY A 63 -22.59 14.07 4.19
N GLU A 64 -23.09 15.04 4.96
CA GLU A 64 -23.89 16.14 4.44
C GLU A 64 -23.01 17.08 3.59
N GLN A 65 -23.65 17.75 2.64
CA GLN A 65 -22.95 18.71 1.79
C GLN A 65 -22.35 19.83 2.64
N LEU A 66 -21.08 20.16 2.39
CA LEU A 66 -20.44 21.29 3.05
C LEU A 66 -21.16 22.61 2.69
N ASP A 67 -21.53 23.36 3.70
CA ASP A 67 -22.02 24.73 3.53
C ASP A 67 -20.83 25.66 3.30
N SER A 68 -20.67 26.14 2.07
CA SER A 68 -19.56 27.04 1.71
C SER A 68 -19.60 28.38 2.48
N SER A 69 -20.73 28.75 3.08
CA SER A 69 -20.83 29.98 3.88
C SER A 69 -19.97 29.98 5.15
N ILE A 70 -19.62 28.78 5.68
CA ILE A 70 -18.75 28.66 6.86
C ILE A 70 -17.25 28.65 6.50
N ALA A 71 -16.89 28.56 5.23
CA ALA A 71 -15.52 28.35 4.79
C ALA A 71 -14.55 29.44 5.26
N ASN A 72 -14.96 30.70 5.21
CA ASN A 72 -14.12 31.82 5.68
C ASN A 72 -13.82 31.71 7.20
N VAL A 73 -14.80 31.29 7.99
CA VAL A 73 -14.63 31.14 9.44
C VAL A 73 -13.71 29.98 9.75
N VAL A 74 -13.86 28.87 9.01
CA VAL A 74 -13.00 27.67 9.16
C VAL A 74 -11.57 27.99 8.72
N ALA A 75 -11.41 28.67 7.58
CA ALA A 75 -10.09 29.06 7.06
C ALA A 75 -9.34 29.96 8.06
N GLN A 76 -10.01 30.99 8.59
CA GLN A 76 -9.42 31.87 9.59
C GLN A 76 -8.98 31.11 10.84
N ALA A 77 -9.85 30.26 11.39
CA ALA A 77 -9.55 29.46 12.58
C ALA A 77 -8.39 28.48 12.34
N MET A 78 -8.38 27.84 11.15
CA MET A 78 -7.32 26.90 10.75
C MET A 78 -5.97 27.63 10.59
N LYS A 79 -5.95 28.83 10.00
CA LYS A 79 -4.76 29.65 9.87
C LYS A 79 -4.23 30.08 11.24
N GLU A 80 -5.09 30.59 12.13
CA GLU A 80 -4.68 31.01 13.48
C GLU A 80 -4.08 29.85 14.26
N TRP A 81 -4.73 28.69 14.28
CA TRP A 81 -4.21 27.49 14.88
C TRP A 81 -2.87 27.06 14.27
N ALA A 82 -2.73 27.09 12.94
CA ALA A 82 -1.50 26.72 12.26
C ALA A 82 -0.35 27.68 12.59
N MET A 83 -0.63 28.98 12.66
CA MET A 83 0.37 29.99 13.06
C MET A 83 0.80 29.85 14.53
N GLU A 84 -0.10 29.48 15.44
CA GLU A 84 0.24 29.13 16.84
C GLU A 84 1.20 27.93 16.90
N LYS A 85 1.13 27.00 15.92
CA LYS A 85 2.05 25.87 15.72
C LYS A 85 3.33 26.25 14.94
N GLY A 86 3.51 27.54 14.59
CA GLY A 86 4.67 28.05 13.88
C GLY A 86 4.62 27.91 12.36
N ALA A 87 3.48 27.57 11.77
CA ALA A 87 3.35 27.49 10.32
C ALA A 87 3.34 28.88 9.68
N THR A 88 4.08 29.03 8.59
CA THR A 88 4.13 30.24 7.77
C THR A 88 3.52 30.04 6.38
N HIS A 89 3.31 28.81 6.00
CA HIS A 89 2.79 28.37 4.70
C HIS A 89 1.72 27.31 4.89
N TYR A 90 0.90 27.16 3.86
CA TYR A 90 -0.03 26.03 3.73
C TYR A 90 0.17 25.33 2.39
N THR A 91 -0.31 24.10 2.28
CA THR A 91 -0.36 23.35 1.03
C THR A 91 -1.67 22.57 0.92
N HIS A 92 -2.22 22.52 -0.29
CA HIS A 92 -3.23 21.54 -0.64
C HIS A 92 -2.53 20.20 -0.89
N TRP A 93 -2.66 19.31 0.07
CA TRP A 93 -2.01 18.00 0.09
C TRP A 93 -2.95 16.94 -0.51
N PHE A 94 -2.51 16.20 -1.51
CA PHE A 94 -3.33 15.18 -2.17
C PHE A 94 -2.51 13.96 -2.63
N GLN A 95 -3.23 12.89 -3.03
CA GLN A 95 -2.66 11.64 -3.51
C GLN A 95 -2.72 11.59 -5.05
N PRO A 96 -1.62 11.85 -5.77
CA PRO A 96 -1.58 11.83 -7.24
C PRO A 96 -1.70 10.40 -7.78
N LEU A 97 -1.95 10.27 -9.10
CA LEU A 97 -1.96 8.94 -9.76
C LEU A 97 -0.58 8.26 -9.78
N THR A 98 0.50 9.04 -9.69
CA THR A 98 1.88 8.56 -9.60
C THR A 98 2.59 9.23 -8.44
N GLY A 99 3.45 8.51 -7.75
CA GLY A 99 4.08 8.97 -6.50
C GLY A 99 3.19 8.79 -5.28
N SER A 100 3.64 9.28 -4.11
CA SER A 100 2.94 9.09 -2.84
C SER A 100 2.04 10.27 -2.48
N THR A 101 2.59 11.48 -2.48
CA THR A 101 1.89 12.73 -2.14
C THR A 101 2.28 13.86 -3.09
N ALA A 102 1.45 14.89 -3.19
CA ALA A 102 1.73 16.10 -3.95
C ALA A 102 1.46 17.34 -3.10
N GLU A 103 2.36 18.31 -3.18
CA GLU A 103 2.37 19.53 -2.39
C GLU A 103 2.76 20.74 -3.25
N LYS A 104 2.16 21.91 -2.96
CA LYS A 104 2.59 23.22 -3.45
C LYS A 104 2.36 24.21 -2.33
N HIS A 105 3.42 24.74 -1.75
CA HIS A 105 3.36 25.62 -0.58
C HIS A 105 3.08 27.06 -0.98
N ASP A 106 2.02 27.63 -0.44
CA ASP A 106 1.67 29.04 -0.57
C ASP A 106 1.82 29.73 0.81
N SER A 107 2.32 30.97 0.82
CA SER A 107 2.54 31.73 2.04
C SER A 107 1.22 32.29 2.58
N PHE A 108 1.07 32.32 3.89
CA PHE A 108 0.01 33.11 4.53
C PHE A 108 0.23 34.63 4.44
N PHE A 109 1.45 35.07 4.16
CA PHE A 109 1.83 36.48 4.27
C PHE A 109 1.72 37.20 2.92
N ASN A 110 0.91 38.27 2.92
CA ASN A 110 0.79 39.20 1.81
C ASN A 110 1.33 40.59 2.21
N PRO A 111 2.08 41.29 1.32
CA PRO A 111 2.48 42.66 1.57
C PRO A 111 1.26 43.57 1.67
N ASP A 112 1.21 44.47 2.66
CA ASP A 112 0.11 45.44 2.83
C ASP A 112 0.36 46.78 2.14
N GLY A 113 1.48 46.95 1.48
CA GLY A 113 1.84 48.11 0.68
C GLY A 113 2.52 49.24 1.45
N ASP A 114 2.63 49.16 2.80
CA ASP A 114 3.35 50.14 3.62
C ASP A 114 4.73 49.63 4.10
N GLY A 115 5.11 48.43 3.67
CA GLY A 115 6.37 47.76 4.02
C GLY A 115 6.22 46.75 5.15
N SER A 116 5.02 46.48 5.59
CA SER A 116 4.65 45.38 6.49
C SER A 116 3.95 44.24 5.72
N ALA A 117 3.53 43.21 6.39
CA ALA A 117 2.81 42.09 5.84
C ALA A 117 1.63 41.70 6.75
N ILE A 118 0.53 41.34 6.13
CA ILE A 118 -0.64 40.76 6.80
C ILE A 118 -0.72 39.27 6.54
N ALA A 119 -1.25 38.53 7.50
CA ALA A 119 -1.49 37.09 7.33
C ALA A 119 -2.94 36.87 6.91
N GLU A 120 -3.12 36.32 5.71
CA GLU A 120 -4.43 36.06 5.13
C GLU A 120 -4.58 34.60 4.73
N PHE A 121 -5.77 34.06 4.85
CA PHE A 121 -6.18 32.77 4.31
C PHE A 121 -7.70 32.78 4.23
N SER A 122 -8.22 32.82 3.04
CA SER A 122 -9.66 32.94 2.76
C SER A 122 -10.34 31.57 2.66
N GLY A 123 -11.66 31.57 2.78
CA GLY A 123 -12.47 30.37 2.52
C GLY A 123 -12.36 29.88 1.07
N ASP A 124 -12.17 30.78 0.11
CA ASP A 124 -11.96 30.42 -1.29
C ASP A 124 -10.63 29.67 -1.44
N GLU A 125 -9.54 30.12 -0.79
CA GLU A 125 -8.25 29.45 -0.78
C GLU A 125 -8.29 28.12 -0.02
N LEU A 126 -9.11 27.98 1.02
CA LEU A 126 -9.34 26.72 1.70
C LEU A 126 -10.05 25.71 0.80
N ILE A 127 -11.19 26.15 0.20
CA ILE A 127 -12.05 25.25 -0.59
C ILE A 127 -11.36 24.79 -1.87
N ARG A 128 -10.62 25.68 -2.55
CA ARG A 128 -10.11 25.46 -3.90
C ARG A 128 -8.73 26.03 -4.12
N GLY A 129 -7.83 25.19 -4.65
CA GLY A 129 -6.60 25.64 -5.28
C GLY A 129 -6.64 25.43 -6.79
N GLU A 130 -5.86 26.22 -7.52
CA GLU A 130 -5.71 26.11 -8.98
C GLU A 130 -4.22 25.88 -9.33
N PRO A 131 -3.63 24.71 -9.00
CA PRO A 131 -2.24 24.44 -9.35
C PRO A 131 -2.07 24.28 -10.86
N ASP A 132 -0.87 24.57 -11.36
CA ASP A 132 -0.47 24.16 -12.70
C ASP A 132 -0.41 22.63 -12.77
N ALA A 133 -1.32 22.06 -13.53
CA ALA A 133 -1.47 20.63 -13.67
C ALA A 133 -0.89 20.07 -14.98
N SER A 134 -0.17 20.91 -15.78
CA SER A 134 0.35 20.50 -17.08
C SER A 134 1.35 19.35 -17.01
N SER A 135 2.08 19.24 -15.89
CA SER A 135 3.07 18.17 -15.64
C SER A 135 2.48 16.91 -15.00
N PHE A 136 1.20 16.92 -14.56
CA PHE A 136 0.58 15.75 -13.99
C PHE A 136 0.15 14.76 -15.06
N PRO A 137 0.33 13.44 -14.83
CA PRO A 137 -0.15 12.40 -15.75
C PRO A 137 -1.69 12.48 -15.85
N THR A 138 -2.20 12.56 -17.06
CA THR A 138 -3.65 12.67 -17.30
C THR A 138 -4.21 11.51 -18.12
N GLY A 139 -3.37 10.62 -18.65
CA GLY A 139 -3.80 9.48 -19.46
C GLY A 139 -4.76 9.89 -20.59
N GLY A 140 -4.48 11.00 -21.28
CA GLY A 140 -5.27 11.47 -22.39
C GLY A 140 -6.55 12.25 -22.01
N ILE A 141 -6.83 12.49 -20.70
CA ILE A 141 -8.00 13.33 -20.31
C ILE A 141 -7.92 14.72 -20.91
N ARG A 142 -6.70 15.27 -21.03
CA ARG A 142 -6.47 16.57 -21.61
C ARG A 142 -5.17 16.64 -22.40
N ALA A 143 -5.04 17.67 -23.22
CA ALA A 143 -3.79 17.96 -23.93
C ALA A 143 -2.73 18.54 -22.95
N THR A 144 -1.45 18.29 -23.26
CA THR A 144 -0.33 18.71 -22.39
C THR A 144 -0.18 20.23 -22.23
N PHE A 145 -0.75 21.02 -23.15
CA PHE A 145 -0.73 22.48 -23.06
C PHE A 145 -1.87 23.06 -22.19
N GLU A 146 -2.80 22.23 -21.74
CA GLU A 146 -3.87 22.64 -20.83
C GLU A 146 -3.36 22.54 -19.39
N ALA A 147 -3.11 23.69 -18.75
CA ALA A 147 -2.42 23.73 -17.47
C ALA A 147 -3.37 23.72 -16.25
N ARG A 148 -4.68 24.00 -16.41
CA ARG A 148 -5.58 24.19 -15.28
C ARG A 148 -6.11 22.87 -14.72
N GLY A 149 -5.96 22.71 -13.40
CA GLY A 149 -6.61 21.70 -12.56
C GLY A 149 -7.09 22.33 -11.27
N TYR A 150 -7.87 21.58 -10.49
CA TYR A 150 -8.43 22.03 -9.23
C TYR A 150 -8.12 21.07 -8.11
N THR A 151 -7.63 21.61 -6.99
CA THR A 151 -7.70 20.92 -5.70
C THR A 151 -8.99 21.32 -4.99
N ALA A 152 -9.63 20.38 -4.30
CA ALA A 152 -10.86 20.62 -3.54
C ALA A 152 -10.68 20.12 -2.12
N TRP A 153 -10.92 20.99 -1.11
CA TRP A 153 -10.82 20.62 0.29
C TRP A 153 -11.71 19.44 0.62
N ASP A 154 -11.13 18.45 1.32
CA ASP A 154 -11.85 17.32 1.92
C ASP A 154 -12.03 17.55 3.43
N PRO A 155 -13.17 18.02 3.89
CA PRO A 155 -13.42 18.25 5.32
C PRO A 155 -13.48 16.96 6.14
N THR A 156 -13.61 15.80 5.50
CA THR A 156 -13.72 14.49 6.17
C THR A 156 -12.36 13.89 6.55
N SER A 157 -11.27 14.53 6.10
CA SER A 157 -9.91 14.22 6.52
C SER A 157 -9.32 15.48 7.18
N PRO A 158 -8.83 15.40 8.44
CA PRO A 158 -8.41 16.58 9.16
C PRO A 158 -7.10 17.16 8.60
N ALA A 159 -6.99 18.49 8.57
CA ALA A 159 -5.76 19.18 8.26
C ALA A 159 -4.73 18.95 9.39
N PHE A 160 -3.44 18.99 9.05
CA PHE A 160 -2.35 18.68 9.97
C PHE A 160 -1.12 19.55 9.74
N ILE A 161 -0.24 19.62 10.75
CA ILE A 161 1.03 20.34 10.66
C ILE A 161 2.17 19.36 10.42
N LEU A 162 2.92 19.58 9.36
CA LEU A 162 4.22 18.93 9.18
C LEU A 162 5.34 19.83 9.73
N ARG A 163 6.18 19.23 10.56
CA ARG A 163 7.32 19.89 11.19
C ARG A 163 8.62 19.60 10.43
N ASN A 164 9.44 20.61 10.33
CA ASN A 164 10.80 20.54 9.80
C ASN A 164 11.73 21.25 10.80
N PRO A 165 13.04 20.93 10.89
CA PRO A 165 13.98 21.62 11.78
C PRO A 165 13.97 23.14 11.68
N ASN A 166 13.61 23.69 10.54
CA ASN A 166 13.65 25.14 10.27
C ASN A 166 12.26 25.81 10.22
N GLY A 167 11.19 25.08 10.55
CA GLY A 167 9.84 25.62 10.54
C GLY A 167 8.77 24.55 10.38
N SER A 168 7.55 24.97 10.24
CA SER A 168 6.39 24.09 10.02
C SER A 168 5.46 24.67 8.96
N PHE A 169 4.59 23.82 8.41
CA PHE A 169 3.59 24.23 7.43
C PHE A 169 2.31 23.42 7.60
N LEU A 170 1.19 24.02 7.17
CA LEU A 170 -0.13 23.44 7.23
C LEU A 170 -0.38 22.57 5.98
N CYS A 171 -0.71 21.31 6.18
CA CYS A 171 -1.20 20.42 5.12
C CYS A 171 -2.74 20.31 5.21
N ILE A 172 -3.40 20.59 4.11
CA ILE A 172 -4.85 20.51 3.98
C ILE A 172 -5.17 19.36 3.04
N PRO A 173 -5.75 18.24 3.51
CA PRO A 173 -6.15 17.13 2.64
C PRO A 173 -7.15 17.58 1.59
N THR A 174 -6.83 17.31 0.33
CA THR A 174 -7.64 17.71 -0.81
C THR A 174 -7.80 16.58 -1.82
N ALA A 175 -8.82 16.67 -2.63
CA ALA A 175 -8.97 15.94 -3.87
C ALA A 175 -8.39 16.74 -5.03
N PHE A 176 -8.02 16.08 -6.14
CA PHE A 176 -7.50 16.72 -7.33
C PHE A 176 -8.26 16.29 -8.57
N ALA A 177 -8.78 17.28 -9.31
CA ALA A 177 -9.57 17.08 -10.50
C ALA A 177 -9.03 17.87 -11.70
N SER A 178 -9.33 17.40 -12.91
CA SER A 178 -9.11 18.14 -14.15
C SER A 178 -9.99 19.39 -14.22
N TRP A 179 -9.68 20.25 -15.17
CA TRP A 179 -10.51 21.40 -15.54
C TRP A 179 -11.97 21.03 -15.84
N THR A 180 -12.23 19.85 -16.37
CA THR A 180 -13.56 19.34 -16.73
C THR A 180 -14.19 18.47 -15.63
N GLY A 181 -13.53 18.32 -14.48
CA GLY A 181 -14.06 17.66 -13.29
C GLY A 181 -13.79 16.18 -13.18
N GLU A 182 -12.98 15.59 -14.08
CA GLU A 182 -12.56 14.21 -13.93
C GLU A 182 -11.52 14.07 -12.81
N ALA A 183 -11.62 13.00 -12.05
CA ALA A 183 -10.68 12.67 -10.97
C ALA A 183 -9.28 12.36 -11.53
N LEU A 184 -8.27 13.12 -11.12
CA LEU A 184 -6.85 12.90 -11.43
C LEU A 184 -6.04 12.45 -10.21
N ASP A 185 -6.73 11.97 -9.17
CA ASP A 185 -6.15 11.50 -7.91
C ASP A 185 -6.72 10.14 -7.50
N HIS A 186 -6.27 9.66 -6.33
CA HIS A 186 -6.81 8.45 -5.72
C HIS A 186 -7.95 8.69 -4.74
N LYS A 187 -8.11 9.93 -4.21
CA LYS A 187 -9.09 10.25 -3.16
C LYS A 187 -10.52 10.33 -3.70
N ILE A 188 -10.76 11.01 -4.82
CA ILE A 188 -12.11 11.16 -5.37
C ILE A 188 -12.78 9.80 -5.61
N PRO A 189 -12.16 8.83 -6.30
CA PRO A 189 -12.76 7.52 -6.48
C PRO A 189 -13.00 6.77 -5.17
N LEU A 190 -12.10 6.91 -4.19
CA LEU A 190 -12.26 6.29 -2.88
C LEU A 190 -13.51 6.81 -2.17
N LEU A 191 -13.68 8.13 -2.08
CA LEU A 191 -14.85 8.77 -1.46
C LEU A 191 -16.14 8.36 -2.16
N ARG A 192 -16.17 8.37 -3.51
CA ARG A 192 -17.34 7.92 -4.30
C ARG A 192 -17.67 6.44 -4.03
N SER A 193 -16.65 5.58 -3.88
CA SER A 193 -16.85 4.14 -3.60
C SER A 193 -17.38 3.88 -2.20
N MET A 194 -16.91 4.65 -1.21
CA MET A 194 -17.40 4.58 0.17
C MET A 194 -18.88 4.98 0.25
N ASP A 195 -19.27 6.03 -0.45
CA ASP A 195 -20.67 6.47 -0.52
C ASP A 195 -21.55 5.43 -1.25
N ALA A 196 -21.07 4.85 -2.35
CA ALA A 196 -21.77 3.79 -3.07
C ALA A 196 -22.01 2.56 -2.18
N LEU A 197 -20.98 2.12 -1.43
CA LEU A 197 -21.10 1.01 -0.50
C LEU A 197 -22.07 1.34 0.66
N SER A 198 -21.99 2.55 1.21
CA SER A 198 -22.89 2.99 2.27
C SER A 198 -24.36 2.89 1.84
N ARG A 199 -24.69 3.40 0.65
CA ARG A 199 -26.06 3.31 0.11
C ARG A 199 -26.53 1.87 -0.06
N ALA A 200 -25.71 1.00 -0.61
CA ALA A 200 -26.02 -0.42 -0.81
C ALA A 200 -26.22 -1.15 0.53
N ALA A 201 -25.31 -0.92 1.48
CA ALA A 201 -25.36 -1.54 2.81
C ALA A 201 -26.59 -1.08 3.63
N ILE A 202 -26.90 0.22 3.63
CA ILE A 202 -28.11 0.75 4.29
C ILE A 202 -29.36 0.11 3.69
N ARG A 203 -29.44 0.02 2.36
CA ARG A 203 -30.56 -0.64 1.69
C ARG A 203 -30.73 -2.10 2.13
N ALA A 204 -29.63 -2.83 2.28
CA ALA A 204 -29.64 -4.19 2.78
C ALA A 204 -30.05 -4.27 4.25
N LEU A 205 -29.54 -3.39 5.12
CA LEU A 205 -29.87 -3.33 6.54
C LEU A 205 -31.37 -3.10 6.78
N ARG A 206 -32.04 -2.34 5.91
CA ARG A 206 -33.51 -2.15 5.97
C ARG A 206 -34.29 -3.47 5.79
N LEU A 207 -33.70 -4.50 5.16
CA LEU A 207 -34.32 -5.83 5.07
C LEU A 207 -34.25 -6.62 6.38
N PHE A 208 -33.36 -6.23 7.28
CA PHE A 208 -33.19 -6.79 8.62
C PHE A 208 -33.82 -5.88 9.72
N ASP A 209 -34.80 -5.04 9.36
CA ASP A 209 -35.47 -4.09 10.23
C ASP A 209 -34.54 -3.09 10.97
N ASP A 210 -33.33 -2.93 10.50
CA ASP A 210 -32.44 -1.88 11.01
C ASP A 210 -32.81 -0.52 10.40
N HIS A 211 -33.49 0.31 11.18
CA HIS A 211 -33.89 1.67 10.82
C HIS A 211 -33.04 2.75 11.52
N GLU A 212 -32.17 2.37 12.44
CA GLU A 212 -31.33 3.29 13.22
C GLU A 212 -30.10 3.70 12.44
N THR A 213 -29.43 2.76 11.79
CA THR A 213 -28.22 3.03 10.98
C THR A 213 -28.54 3.99 9.84
N GLN A 214 -27.85 5.13 9.80
CA GLN A 214 -27.98 6.12 8.75
C GLN A 214 -26.78 6.15 7.79
N ARG A 215 -25.63 5.66 8.26
CA ARG A 215 -24.40 5.58 7.46
C ARG A 215 -23.64 4.28 7.74
N VAL A 216 -23.09 3.71 6.67
CA VAL A 216 -22.09 2.65 6.75
C VAL A 216 -20.79 3.19 6.16
N PHE A 217 -19.70 2.99 6.84
CA PHE A 217 -18.37 3.39 6.37
C PHE A 217 -17.46 2.17 6.33
N THR A 218 -16.51 2.19 5.44
CA THR A 218 -15.45 1.19 5.40
C THR A 218 -14.28 1.61 6.26
N THR A 219 -13.64 0.63 6.89
CA THR A 219 -12.45 0.82 7.70
C THR A 219 -11.28 0.07 7.09
N ILE A 220 -10.09 0.63 7.24
CA ILE A 220 -8.83 -0.02 6.86
C ILE A 220 -7.79 0.10 7.97
N GLY A 221 -6.93 -0.91 8.07
CA GLY A 221 -5.73 -0.91 8.89
C GLY A 221 -4.60 -1.53 8.07
N PRO A 222 -3.87 -0.75 7.26
CA PRO A 222 -2.80 -1.28 6.42
C PRO A 222 -1.53 -1.49 7.25
N GLU A 223 -1.00 -2.71 7.24
CA GLU A 223 0.25 -3.10 7.90
C GLU A 223 1.42 -2.83 6.95
N GLN A 224 2.29 -1.87 7.29
CA GLN A 224 3.38 -1.44 6.42
C GLN A 224 4.65 -2.23 6.68
N GLU A 225 5.02 -3.07 5.74
CA GLU A 225 6.35 -3.68 5.70
C GLU A 225 7.36 -2.78 4.97
N TYR A 226 8.60 -2.80 5.43
CA TYR A 226 9.68 -1.98 4.85
C TYR A 226 11.06 -2.55 5.20
N PHE A 227 12.08 -2.12 4.43
CA PHE A 227 13.48 -2.41 4.76
C PHE A 227 14.18 -1.15 5.26
N LEU A 228 15.11 -1.33 6.20
CA LEU A 228 16.06 -0.30 6.57
C LEU A 228 17.46 -0.72 6.10
N VAL A 229 18.17 0.21 5.49
CA VAL A 229 19.56 0.02 5.08
C VAL A 229 20.41 1.14 5.61
N ASP A 230 21.68 0.87 5.87
CA ASP A 230 22.62 1.90 6.25
C ASP A 230 22.78 2.91 5.12
N GLU A 231 22.71 4.20 5.45
CA GLU A 231 22.76 5.29 4.48
C GLU A 231 24.03 5.29 3.65
N GLN A 232 25.15 4.86 4.21
CA GLN A 232 26.42 4.81 3.49
C GLN A 232 26.41 3.73 2.42
N TYR A 233 25.88 2.54 2.71
CA TYR A 233 25.72 1.49 1.71
C TYR A 233 24.71 1.91 0.64
N TYR A 234 23.67 2.64 1.00
CA TYR A 234 22.70 3.16 0.03
C TYR A 234 23.36 4.08 -0.99
N TYR A 235 24.20 5.04 -0.55
CA TYR A 235 24.88 5.96 -1.47
C TYR A 235 25.94 5.29 -2.35
N GLU A 236 26.41 4.10 -1.99
CA GLU A 236 27.31 3.31 -2.82
C GLU A 236 26.57 2.39 -3.83
N ARG A 237 25.21 2.42 -3.82
CA ARG A 237 24.33 1.61 -4.67
C ARG A 237 23.46 2.47 -5.60
N PRO A 238 23.97 2.81 -6.81
CA PRO A 238 23.19 3.60 -7.78
C PRO A 238 21.84 3.00 -8.13
N ASP A 239 21.69 1.66 -8.10
CA ASP A 239 20.43 0.97 -8.32
C ASP A 239 19.41 1.26 -7.19
N LEU A 240 19.80 1.22 -5.92
CA LEU A 240 18.92 1.59 -4.82
C LEU A 240 18.48 3.06 -4.91
N ILE A 241 19.39 3.96 -5.26
CA ILE A 241 19.10 5.40 -5.41
C ILE A 241 18.08 5.64 -6.53
N THR A 242 18.29 5.00 -7.69
CA THR A 242 17.53 5.30 -8.90
C THR A 242 16.21 4.51 -8.97
N THR A 243 16.19 3.26 -8.49
CA THR A 243 15.07 2.32 -8.71
C THR A 243 14.41 1.83 -7.42
N GLY A 244 14.98 2.14 -6.26
CA GLY A 244 14.50 1.64 -4.96
C GLY A 244 14.79 0.17 -4.71
N ARG A 245 15.39 -0.55 -5.66
CA ARG A 245 15.77 -1.97 -5.54
C ARG A 245 17.17 -2.26 -6.06
N THR A 246 17.75 -3.36 -5.60
CA THR A 246 19.03 -3.83 -6.14
C THR A 246 18.84 -4.55 -7.48
N LEU A 247 19.57 -4.11 -8.51
CA LEU A 247 19.58 -4.77 -9.81
C LEU A 247 20.65 -5.86 -9.90
N PHE A 248 21.62 -5.86 -8.97
CA PHE A 248 22.68 -6.84 -8.81
C PHE A 248 22.82 -7.24 -7.33
N GLY A 249 23.29 -8.45 -7.08
CA GLY A 249 23.61 -8.94 -5.76
C GLY A 249 23.50 -10.46 -5.69
N ALA A 250 24.64 -11.12 -5.40
CA ALA A 250 24.69 -12.55 -5.18
C ALA A 250 24.04 -12.92 -3.82
N LYS A 251 23.43 -14.12 -3.76
CA LYS A 251 22.90 -14.64 -2.50
C LYS A 251 24.00 -14.68 -1.44
N PRO A 252 23.82 -14.09 -0.25
CA PRO A 252 24.79 -14.14 0.83
C PRO A 252 24.85 -15.54 1.44
N PRO A 253 25.92 -15.89 2.20
CA PRO A 253 26.01 -17.15 2.92
C PRO A 253 24.86 -17.36 3.92
N LYS A 254 24.40 -16.29 4.55
CA LYS A 254 23.21 -16.26 5.42
C LYS A 254 22.26 -15.18 4.93
N GLY A 255 20.99 -15.55 4.73
CA GLY A 255 19.84 -14.67 4.52
C GLY A 255 18.87 -14.83 5.68
N HIS A 256 17.69 -15.42 5.41
CA HIS A 256 16.65 -15.70 6.41
C HIS A 256 16.52 -17.19 6.77
N GLU A 257 17.53 -18.01 6.48
CA GLU A 257 17.46 -19.48 6.55
C GLU A 257 17.23 -20.04 7.97
N LEU A 258 17.47 -19.31 9.01
CA LEU A 258 17.25 -19.77 10.38
C LEU A 258 16.02 -19.19 11.04
N ASP A 259 15.30 -18.33 10.33
CA ASP A 259 14.11 -17.59 10.80
C ASP A 259 14.35 -16.84 12.14
N ASP A 260 15.61 -16.50 12.41
CA ASP A 260 16.08 -15.92 13.67
C ASP A 260 15.89 -14.40 13.76
N HIS A 261 15.48 -13.74 12.68
CA HIS A 261 15.20 -12.30 12.66
C HIS A 261 13.78 -12.00 13.14
N TYR A 262 12.77 -12.73 12.68
CA TYR A 262 11.36 -12.44 12.96
C TYR A 262 11.04 -12.37 14.47
N PHE A 263 11.49 -13.35 15.24
CA PHE A 263 11.34 -13.39 16.71
C PHE A 263 12.54 -12.82 17.48
N GLY A 264 13.50 -12.23 16.77
CA GLY A 264 14.67 -11.60 17.38
C GLY A 264 14.32 -10.29 18.08
N SER A 265 15.20 -9.83 18.98
CA SER A 265 15.08 -8.48 19.52
C SER A 265 15.33 -7.44 18.45
N ILE A 266 14.59 -6.34 18.51
CA ILE A 266 14.79 -5.19 17.60
C ILE A 266 16.16 -4.57 17.92
N PRO A 267 17.05 -4.35 16.92
CA PRO A 267 18.34 -3.71 17.15
C PRO A 267 18.14 -2.28 17.73
N GLU A 268 19.03 -1.88 18.64
CA GLU A 268 18.90 -0.61 19.40
C GLU A 268 18.72 0.61 18.48
N ARG A 269 19.52 0.74 17.44
CA ARG A 269 19.43 1.83 16.45
C ARG A 269 18.08 1.85 15.72
N VAL A 270 17.57 0.68 15.37
CA VAL A 270 16.26 0.52 14.71
C VAL A 270 15.13 0.83 15.67
N LEU A 271 15.23 0.37 16.92
CA LEU A 271 14.25 0.69 17.96
C LEU A 271 14.15 2.20 18.19
N ALA A 272 15.29 2.91 18.25
CA ALA A 272 15.31 4.37 18.40
C ALA A 272 14.62 5.07 17.22
N TYR A 273 14.86 4.61 15.99
CA TYR A 273 14.14 5.06 14.79
C TYR A 273 12.63 4.81 14.89
N MET A 274 12.23 3.60 15.27
CA MET A 274 10.81 3.24 15.38
C MET A 274 10.07 4.09 16.41
N LEU A 275 10.71 4.35 17.57
CA LEU A 275 10.15 5.20 18.62
C LEU A 275 9.91 6.62 18.12
N GLU A 276 10.86 7.23 17.39
CA GLU A 276 10.68 8.57 16.85
C GLU A 276 9.61 8.61 15.75
N VAL A 277 9.54 7.59 14.89
CA VAL A 277 8.46 7.45 13.90
C VAL A 277 7.10 7.39 14.60
N GLU A 278 6.95 6.60 15.66
CA GLU A 278 5.70 6.49 16.42
C GLU A 278 5.32 7.82 17.09
N ASP A 279 6.27 8.56 17.65
CA ASP A 279 6.02 9.87 18.25
C ASP A 279 5.57 10.91 17.22
N GLU A 280 6.25 10.99 16.07
CA GLU A 280 5.87 11.88 14.97
C GLU A 280 4.46 11.53 14.44
N LEU A 281 4.20 10.25 14.23
CA LEU A 281 2.90 9.75 13.76
C LEU A 281 1.79 9.95 14.79
N ALA A 282 2.07 9.77 16.08
CA ALA A 282 1.10 10.05 17.16
C ALA A 282 0.69 11.54 17.18
N ARG A 283 1.64 12.48 17.02
CA ARG A 283 1.33 13.91 16.88
C ARG A 283 0.41 14.21 15.70
N LEU A 284 0.57 13.46 14.61
CA LEU A 284 -0.23 13.54 13.39
C LEU A 284 -1.54 12.74 13.47
N GLY A 285 -1.85 12.15 14.63
CA GLY A 285 -3.10 11.41 14.85
C GLY A 285 -3.12 10.00 14.25
N VAL A 286 -1.97 9.47 13.80
CA VAL A 286 -1.88 8.12 13.25
C VAL A 286 -1.72 7.10 14.39
N PRO A 287 -2.69 6.16 14.57
CA PRO A 287 -2.73 5.28 15.73
C PRO A 287 -1.86 4.01 15.52
N ILE A 288 -0.55 4.11 15.57
CA ILE A 288 0.32 2.94 15.48
C ILE A 288 0.10 2.03 16.69
N LYS A 289 -0.10 0.74 16.44
CA LYS A 289 -0.37 -0.27 17.45
C LYS A 289 0.78 -1.25 17.65
N THR A 290 1.45 -1.65 16.59
CA THR A 290 2.45 -2.71 16.61
C THR A 290 3.64 -2.34 15.75
N ARG A 291 4.83 -2.71 16.22
CA ARG A 291 6.08 -2.71 15.47
C ARG A 291 6.81 -4.01 15.74
N HIS A 292 7.44 -4.58 14.75
CA HIS A 292 8.25 -5.80 14.94
C HIS A 292 9.22 -6.02 13.76
N ASN A 293 10.11 -7.01 13.96
CA ASN A 293 10.96 -7.51 12.89
C ASN A 293 10.13 -8.37 11.93
N GLU A 294 10.45 -8.31 10.64
CA GLU A 294 9.95 -9.21 9.61
C GLU A 294 10.94 -10.35 9.29
N VAL A 295 10.55 -11.27 8.39
CA VAL A 295 11.30 -12.51 8.14
C VAL A 295 12.68 -12.24 7.52
N ALA A 296 12.79 -11.30 6.57
CA ALA A 296 14.09 -11.00 5.98
C ALA A 296 14.96 -10.15 6.93
N PRO A 297 16.28 -10.33 6.93
CA PRO A 297 17.18 -9.43 7.63
C PRO A 297 16.97 -7.99 7.22
N ASN A 298 16.96 -7.07 8.17
CA ASN A 298 16.67 -5.64 7.99
C ASN A 298 15.27 -5.30 7.46
N GLN A 299 14.35 -6.25 7.50
CA GLN A 299 12.94 -6.03 7.21
C GLN A 299 12.15 -5.85 8.50
N TYR A 300 11.22 -4.91 8.49
CA TYR A 300 10.43 -4.52 9.65
C TYR A 300 9.00 -4.19 9.23
N GLU A 301 8.10 -4.14 10.20
CA GLU A 301 6.70 -3.77 10.01
C GLU A 301 6.23 -2.79 11.08
N VAL A 302 5.33 -1.88 10.67
CA VAL A 302 4.49 -1.10 11.56
C VAL A 302 3.02 -1.30 11.17
N ALA A 303 2.17 -1.54 12.17
CA ALA A 303 0.75 -1.78 11.97
C ALA A 303 -0.07 -0.76 12.76
N PRO A 304 -0.90 0.07 12.10
CA PRO A 304 -1.82 0.99 12.76
C PRO A 304 -3.08 0.25 13.24
N MET A 305 -3.82 0.87 14.12
CA MET A 305 -5.23 0.53 14.34
C MET A 305 -6.03 0.88 13.09
N PHE A 306 -7.17 0.21 12.90
CA PHE A 306 -8.04 0.52 11.78
C PHE A 306 -8.74 1.87 11.94
N GLU A 307 -8.93 2.55 10.83
CA GLU A 307 -9.60 3.85 10.74
C GLU A 307 -10.57 3.88 9.56
N ASN A 308 -11.37 4.93 9.45
CA ASN A 308 -12.14 5.20 8.23
C ASN A 308 -11.23 5.15 7.00
N SER A 309 -11.68 4.50 5.92
CA SER A 309 -10.83 4.23 4.74
C SER A 309 -10.24 5.49 4.11
N ASN A 310 -10.93 6.62 4.15
CA ASN A 310 -10.40 7.89 3.66
C ASN A 310 -9.23 8.38 4.52
N VAL A 311 -9.46 8.51 5.83
CA VAL A 311 -8.44 8.96 6.79
C VAL A 311 -7.29 7.96 6.84
N GLY A 312 -7.57 6.66 6.92
CA GLY A 312 -6.54 5.62 6.94
C GLY A 312 -5.68 5.60 5.68
N SER A 313 -6.24 5.96 4.51
CA SER A 313 -5.45 6.09 3.28
C SER A 313 -4.54 7.33 3.30
N ASP A 314 -5.00 8.47 3.80
CA ASP A 314 -4.17 9.65 3.98
C ASP A 314 -3.06 9.37 5.02
N HIS A 315 -3.41 8.78 6.15
CA HIS A 315 -2.45 8.40 7.19
C HIS A 315 -1.39 7.41 6.69
N GLN A 316 -1.76 6.50 5.79
CA GLN A 316 -0.80 5.58 5.19
C GLN A 316 0.21 6.30 4.30
N GLN A 317 -0.22 7.25 3.46
CA GLN A 317 0.68 8.06 2.65
C GLN A 317 1.60 8.94 3.51
N LEU A 318 1.03 9.53 4.55
CA LEU A 318 1.77 10.32 5.54
C LEU A 318 2.79 9.47 6.30
N SER A 319 2.41 8.26 6.71
CA SER A 319 3.32 7.32 7.40
C SER A 319 4.53 6.98 6.54
N MET A 320 4.33 6.71 5.24
CA MET A 320 5.46 6.46 4.33
C MET A 320 6.41 7.65 4.25
N GLN A 321 5.90 8.87 4.18
CA GLN A 321 6.69 10.11 4.14
C GLN A 321 7.49 10.30 5.44
N ILE A 322 6.86 10.13 6.59
CA ILE A 322 7.51 10.26 7.91
C ILE A 322 8.58 9.19 8.10
N MET A 323 8.28 7.92 7.78
CA MET A 323 9.25 6.82 7.90
C MET A 323 10.52 7.07 7.08
N GLN A 324 10.39 7.57 5.85
CA GLN A 324 11.54 7.91 5.00
C GLN A 324 12.32 9.11 5.54
N SER A 325 11.64 10.13 6.04
CA SER A 325 12.25 11.33 6.59
C SER A 325 13.01 11.05 7.89
N VAL A 326 12.39 10.35 8.83
CA VAL A 326 12.99 10.01 10.13
C VAL A 326 14.19 9.08 9.97
N ALA A 327 14.14 8.12 9.01
CA ALA A 327 15.26 7.20 8.80
C ALA A 327 16.60 7.93 8.59
N ARG A 328 16.60 9.05 7.89
CA ARG A 328 17.80 9.86 7.64
C ARG A 328 18.43 10.41 8.90
N ARG A 329 17.63 10.73 9.93
CA ARG A 329 18.12 11.22 11.21
C ARG A 329 18.96 10.17 11.96
N TYR A 330 18.72 8.89 11.65
CA TYR A 330 19.43 7.74 12.23
C TYR A 330 20.51 7.16 11.30
N GLY A 331 20.87 7.87 10.21
CA GLY A 331 21.82 7.36 9.21
C GLY A 331 21.31 6.10 8.51
N LEU A 332 19.99 5.98 8.39
CA LEU A 332 19.29 4.89 7.72
C LEU A 332 18.51 5.39 6.51
N VAL A 333 18.18 4.49 5.61
CA VAL A 333 17.24 4.71 4.50
C VAL A 333 16.12 3.71 4.60
N CYS A 334 14.90 4.20 4.64
CA CYS A 334 13.69 3.36 4.59
C CYS A 334 13.34 3.06 3.13
N LEU A 335 13.40 1.78 2.76
CA LEU A 335 13.03 1.30 1.43
C LEU A 335 11.59 0.77 1.46
N LEU A 336 10.74 1.35 0.63
CA LEU A 336 9.33 1.00 0.49
C LEU A 336 9.05 0.26 -0.83
N HIS A 337 10.06 -0.28 -1.49
CA HIS A 337 9.90 -1.10 -2.69
C HIS A 337 9.41 -2.51 -2.35
N GLU A 338 8.62 -3.12 -3.23
CA GLU A 338 8.04 -4.45 -3.02
C GLU A 338 9.09 -5.57 -2.95
N LYS A 339 10.22 -5.42 -3.63
CA LYS A 339 11.30 -6.42 -3.66
C LYS A 339 12.67 -5.74 -3.76
N PRO A 340 13.17 -5.09 -2.69
CA PRO A 340 14.46 -4.40 -2.73
C PRO A 340 15.63 -5.36 -2.93
N PHE A 341 15.51 -6.59 -2.43
CA PHE A 341 16.55 -7.60 -2.49
C PHE A 341 16.01 -8.93 -3.03
N ALA A 342 16.64 -9.45 -4.08
CA ALA A 342 16.27 -10.74 -4.64
C ALA A 342 16.68 -11.89 -3.70
N GLY A 343 15.87 -12.95 -3.63
CA GLY A 343 16.18 -14.16 -2.86
C GLY A 343 15.83 -14.10 -1.37
N VAL A 344 15.29 -12.98 -0.88
CA VAL A 344 14.72 -12.84 0.47
C VAL A 344 13.28 -12.34 0.36
N ASN A 345 12.53 -12.25 1.47
CA ASN A 345 11.17 -11.74 1.47
C ASN A 345 11.07 -10.38 0.79
N GLY A 346 9.93 -10.14 0.15
CA GLY A 346 9.50 -8.82 -0.30
C GLY A 346 8.64 -8.14 0.76
N SER A 347 8.31 -6.87 0.53
CA SER A 347 7.49 -6.05 1.41
C SER A 347 6.15 -5.70 0.77
N GLY A 348 5.09 -5.79 1.57
CA GLY A 348 3.74 -5.45 1.18
C GLY A 348 3.05 -4.52 2.17
N LYS A 349 1.72 -4.41 1.99
CA LYS A 349 0.78 -3.85 2.95
C LYS A 349 -0.36 -4.83 3.11
N HIS A 350 -0.49 -5.46 4.28
CA HIS A 350 -1.69 -6.23 4.54
C HIS A 350 -2.83 -5.26 4.86
N ASN A 351 -3.80 -5.15 3.97
CA ASN A 351 -4.91 -4.23 4.12
C ASN A 351 -6.08 -4.89 4.85
N ASN A 352 -6.19 -4.64 6.13
CA ASN A 352 -7.32 -5.10 6.95
C ASN A 352 -8.54 -4.23 6.66
N TRP A 353 -9.56 -4.79 6.00
CA TRP A 353 -10.75 -4.09 5.54
C TRP A 353 -12.02 -4.63 6.21
N SER A 354 -12.88 -3.73 6.69
CA SER A 354 -14.18 -4.07 7.27
C SER A 354 -15.24 -3.00 6.99
N MET A 355 -16.47 -3.23 7.46
CA MET A 355 -17.61 -2.31 7.33
C MET A 355 -18.19 -2.02 8.71
N GLY A 356 -18.24 -0.73 9.07
CA GLY A 356 -18.83 -0.26 10.32
C GLY A 356 -20.07 0.60 10.10
N THR A 357 -21.01 0.57 11.04
CA THR A 357 -22.16 1.46 11.07
C THR A 357 -21.89 2.67 11.96
N ASP A 358 -22.62 3.76 11.74
CA ASP A 358 -22.63 4.95 12.60
C ASP A 358 -23.17 4.67 14.02
N THR A 359 -23.81 3.52 14.21
CA THR A 359 -24.25 3.01 15.52
C THR A 359 -23.18 2.17 16.24
N GLY A 360 -21.99 2.04 15.67
CA GLY A 360 -20.83 1.36 16.28
C GLY A 360 -20.77 -0.16 16.07
N ARG A 361 -21.58 -0.73 15.17
CA ARG A 361 -21.53 -2.17 14.87
C ARG A 361 -20.59 -2.45 13.70
N ASN A 362 -19.86 -3.56 13.78
CA ASN A 362 -19.12 -4.12 12.65
C ASN A 362 -19.97 -5.15 11.92
N LEU A 363 -20.24 -4.95 10.64
CA LEU A 363 -21.08 -5.83 9.82
C LEU A 363 -20.40 -7.17 9.45
N LEU A 364 -19.09 -7.26 9.66
CA LEU A 364 -18.30 -8.48 9.47
C LEU A 364 -17.92 -9.14 10.83
N GLU A 365 -18.54 -8.73 11.93
CA GLU A 365 -18.38 -9.38 13.24
C GLU A 365 -19.27 -10.61 13.32
N PRO A 366 -18.70 -11.84 13.36
CA PRO A 366 -19.49 -13.07 13.42
C PRO A 366 -20.21 -13.27 14.76
N GLY A 367 -19.66 -12.72 15.85
CA GLY A 367 -20.12 -12.98 17.23
C GLY A 367 -19.82 -14.41 17.67
N ASP A 368 -20.38 -14.80 18.83
CA ASP A 368 -20.15 -16.11 19.44
C ASP A 368 -20.87 -17.25 18.67
N SER A 369 -21.87 -16.92 17.87
CA SER A 369 -22.68 -17.88 17.08
C SER A 369 -22.80 -17.43 15.63
N PRO A 370 -21.75 -17.60 14.82
CA PRO A 370 -21.73 -17.12 13.43
C PRO A 370 -22.89 -17.63 12.57
N HIS A 371 -23.38 -18.86 12.84
CA HIS A 371 -24.46 -19.49 12.09
C HIS A 371 -25.84 -18.89 12.37
N ASP A 372 -26.01 -18.17 13.49
CA ASP A 372 -27.25 -17.46 13.86
C ASP A 372 -27.20 -15.97 13.53
N ASN A 373 -26.02 -15.44 13.18
CA ASN A 373 -25.86 -14.02 12.83
C ASN A 373 -26.19 -13.76 11.36
N GLU A 374 -27.46 -13.55 11.09
CA GLU A 374 -27.99 -13.37 9.74
C GLU A 374 -27.38 -12.19 8.98
N GLN A 375 -27.14 -11.06 9.65
CA GLN A 375 -26.49 -9.90 9.04
C GLN A 375 -25.06 -10.21 8.65
N PHE A 376 -24.28 -10.81 9.55
CA PHE A 376 -22.92 -11.25 9.25
C PHE A 376 -22.87 -12.19 8.05
N LEU A 377 -23.72 -13.24 8.06
CA LEU A 377 -23.79 -14.21 6.95
C LEU A 377 -24.12 -13.54 5.62
N PHE A 378 -25.02 -12.55 5.62
CA PHE A 378 -25.36 -11.77 4.44
C PHE A 378 -24.14 -10.99 3.90
N PHE A 379 -23.51 -10.18 4.75
CA PHE A 379 -22.39 -9.34 4.31
C PHE A 379 -21.16 -10.17 3.94
N ALA A 380 -20.84 -11.23 4.66
CA ALA A 380 -19.75 -12.14 4.31
C ALA A 380 -20.02 -12.89 2.99
N THR A 381 -21.25 -13.33 2.74
CA THR A 381 -21.63 -13.91 1.43
C THR A 381 -21.49 -12.90 0.30
N ALA A 382 -21.85 -11.63 0.55
CA ALA A 382 -21.69 -10.55 -0.44
C ALA A 382 -20.20 -10.34 -0.80
N VAL A 383 -19.31 -10.35 0.20
CA VAL A 383 -17.86 -10.22 -0.06
C VAL A 383 -17.35 -11.41 -0.87
N ILE A 384 -17.73 -12.64 -0.55
CA ILE A 384 -17.33 -13.84 -1.31
C ILE A 384 -17.82 -13.74 -2.76
N GLN A 385 -19.07 -13.32 -2.98
CA GLN A 385 -19.63 -13.10 -4.32
C GLN A 385 -18.87 -12.00 -5.09
N ALA A 386 -18.58 -10.86 -4.42
CA ALA A 386 -17.88 -9.73 -5.00
C ALA A 386 -16.49 -10.11 -5.49
N VAL A 387 -15.71 -10.75 -4.62
CA VAL A 387 -14.33 -11.15 -4.91
C VAL A 387 -14.30 -12.22 -6.00
N ASN A 388 -15.21 -13.20 -5.99
CA ASN A 388 -15.29 -14.21 -7.05
C ASN A 388 -15.62 -13.57 -8.41
N LYS A 389 -16.63 -12.71 -8.45
CA LYS A 389 -17.10 -12.06 -9.69
C LYS A 389 -16.05 -11.12 -10.28
N HIS A 390 -15.29 -10.42 -9.45
CA HIS A 390 -14.37 -9.35 -9.86
C HIS A 390 -12.92 -9.64 -9.51
N GLN A 391 -12.52 -10.92 -9.39
CA GLN A 391 -11.17 -11.33 -9.03
C GLN A 391 -10.07 -10.67 -9.91
N SER A 392 -10.32 -10.58 -11.22
CA SER A 392 -9.38 -9.98 -12.17
C SER A 392 -9.18 -8.48 -11.93
N LEU A 393 -10.26 -7.73 -11.67
CA LEU A 393 -10.18 -6.31 -11.34
C LEU A 393 -9.47 -6.10 -10.00
N LEU A 394 -9.76 -6.94 -9.00
CA LEU A 394 -9.11 -6.88 -7.70
C LEU A 394 -7.60 -7.16 -7.83
N ARG A 395 -7.20 -8.16 -8.66
CA ARG A 395 -5.78 -8.38 -8.98
C ARG A 395 -5.16 -7.20 -9.74
N ALA A 396 -5.87 -6.61 -10.69
CA ALA A 396 -5.40 -5.45 -11.45
C ALA A 396 -5.19 -4.24 -10.56
N SER A 397 -5.98 -4.07 -9.50
CA SER A 397 -5.88 -2.93 -8.58
C SER A 397 -4.55 -2.85 -7.82
N VAL A 398 -3.80 -3.94 -7.76
CA VAL A 398 -2.50 -4.04 -7.08
C VAL A 398 -1.34 -4.31 -8.07
N ALA A 399 -1.56 -4.13 -9.35
CA ALA A 399 -0.57 -4.42 -10.39
C ALA A 399 0.45 -3.28 -10.53
N THR A 400 1.72 -3.55 -10.23
CA THR A 400 2.85 -2.65 -10.42
C THR A 400 4.10 -3.44 -10.82
N ALA A 401 5.10 -2.78 -11.40
CA ALA A 401 6.37 -3.42 -11.75
C ALA A 401 7.05 -4.07 -10.54
N GLY A 402 6.98 -3.45 -9.35
CA GLY A 402 7.50 -4.00 -8.10
C GLY A 402 6.81 -5.30 -7.69
N GLN A 403 5.51 -5.40 -7.89
CA GLN A 403 4.72 -6.60 -7.58
C GLN A 403 5.05 -7.79 -8.46
N ASP A 404 5.47 -7.57 -9.70
CA ASP A 404 5.91 -8.64 -10.59
C ASP A 404 7.16 -9.38 -10.05
N HIS A 405 7.93 -8.72 -9.17
CA HIS A 405 9.07 -9.31 -8.49
C HIS A 405 8.72 -9.94 -7.13
N ARG A 406 7.61 -9.52 -6.49
CA ARG A 406 7.23 -9.94 -5.14
C ARG A 406 6.27 -11.12 -5.14
N LEU A 407 5.20 -11.09 -5.93
CA LEU A 407 4.10 -12.05 -5.84
C LEU A 407 4.53 -13.50 -6.14
N GLY A 408 3.99 -14.43 -5.37
CA GLY A 408 4.12 -15.87 -5.60
C GLY A 408 5.31 -16.54 -4.90
N ALA A 409 6.03 -15.87 -4.00
CA ALA A 409 7.11 -16.48 -3.23
C ALA A 409 7.39 -15.72 -1.93
N ASN A 410 7.98 -16.40 -0.94
CA ASN A 410 8.49 -15.82 0.30
C ASN A 410 7.42 -14.99 1.03
N GLU A 411 6.32 -15.62 1.47
CA GLU A 411 5.16 -15.04 2.16
C GLU A 411 4.27 -14.10 1.32
N ALA A 412 4.71 -13.65 0.15
CA ALA A 412 3.85 -12.91 -0.75
C ALA A 412 2.82 -13.83 -1.44
N PRO A 413 1.52 -13.50 -1.42
CA PRO A 413 0.51 -14.33 -2.05
C PRO A 413 0.72 -14.42 -3.57
N PRO A 414 0.19 -15.49 -4.21
CA PRO A 414 0.23 -15.60 -5.66
C PRO A 414 -0.71 -14.60 -6.35
N ALA A 415 -0.61 -14.54 -7.69
CA ALA A 415 -1.47 -13.69 -8.51
C ALA A 415 -2.92 -14.18 -8.58
N ILE A 416 -3.19 -15.45 -8.27
CA ILE A 416 -4.54 -16.01 -8.18
C ILE A 416 -5.20 -15.48 -6.92
N ILE A 417 -6.31 -14.77 -7.07
CA ILE A 417 -7.10 -14.32 -5.91
C ILE A 417 -7.95 -15.49 -5.42
N SER A 418 -7.75 -15.91 -4.17
CA SER A 418 -8.57 -16.88 -3.45
C SER A 418 -8.91 -16.37 -2.07
N ILE A 419 -9.97 -16.89 -1.45
CA ILE A 419 -10.43 -16.50 -0.12
C ILE A 419 -10.17 -17.62 0.88
N PHE A 420 -9.52 -17.27 1.99
CA PHE A 420 -9.43 -18.13 3.17
C PHE A 420 -10.48 -17.69 4.20
N LEU A 421 -11.35 -18.60 4.63
CA LEU A 421 -12.40 -18.33 5.60
C LEU A 421 -12.06 -18.87 7.00
N GLY A 422 -11.15 -19.82 7.11
CA GLY A 422 -10.91 -20.61 8.31
C GLY A 422 -11.92 -21.76 8.43
N GLY A 423 -11.48 -22.81 9.12
CA GLY A 423 -12.24 -24.08 9.15
C GLY A 423 -13.64 -23.98 9.77
N GLU A 424 -13.88 -23.05 10.68
CA GLU A 424 -15.20 -22.85 11.31
C GLU A 424 -16.19 -22.22 10.35
N LEU A 425 -15.83 -21.06 9.77
CA LEU A 425 -16.73 -20.37 8.83
C LEU A 425 -16.96 -21.18 7.55
N GLU A 426 -15.96 -21.89 7.06
CA GLU A 426 -16.12 -22.77 5.90
C GLU A 426 -17.18 -23.84 6.17
N ARG A 427 -17.19 -24.45 7.39
CA ARG A 427 -18.22 -25.38 7.80
C ARG A 427 -19.61 -24.73 7.89
N VAL A 428 -19.70 -23.52 8.45
CA VAL A 428 -20.97 -22.77 8.53
C VAL A 428 -21.54 -22.52 7.13
N PHE A 429 -20.71 -22.00 6.21
CA PHE A 429 -21.16 -21.73 4.84
C PHE A 429 -21.47 -23.00 4.05
N ASP A 430 -20.74 -24.09 4.27
CA ASP A 430 -21.03 -25.40 3.67
C ASP A 430 -22.33 -26.00 4.17
N ALA A 431 -22.65 -25.84 5.45
CA ALA A 431 -23.94 -26.24 6.01
C ALA A 431 -25.09 -25.42 5.43
N LEU A 432 -24.88 -24.11 5.30
CA LEU A 432 -25.82 -23.18 4.66
C LEU A 432 -26.10 -23.59 3.19
N ALA A 433 -25.05 -23.93 2.43
CA ALA A 433 -25.19 -24.41 1.06
C ALA A 433 -25.96 -25.74 0.92
N LYS A 434 -25.94 -26.57 1.97
CA LYS A 434 -26.65 -27.85 2.04
C LYS A 434 -28.06 -27.72 2.62
N GLY A 435 -28.48 -26.50 2.99
CA GLY A 435 -29.77 -26.23 3.63
C GLY A 435 -29.91 -26.84 5.05
N LYS A 436 -28.79 -27.04 5.75
CA LYS A 436 -28.74 -27.54 7.11
C LYS A 436 -28.43 -26.38 8.07
N GLY A 437 -29.02 -26.43 9.30
CA GLY A 437 -28.59 -25.54 10.37
C GLY A 437 -27.12 -25.78 10.72
N GLY A 438 -26.36 -24.73 10.96
CA GLY A 438 -24.98 -24.83 11.44
C GLY A 438 -24.95 -25.26 12.92
N GLU A 439 -23.94 -26.07 13.29
CA GLU A 439 -23.63 -26.33 14.69
C GLU A 439 -22.38 -25.59 15.06
N THR A 440 -22.39 -24.85 16.18
CA THR A 440 -21.16 -24.23 16.72
C THR A 440 -20.32 -25.33 17.35
N THR A 441 -19.03 -25.32 17.03
CA THR A 441 -18.08 -26.16 17.75
C THR A 441 -17.78 -25.48 19.11
N PRO A 442 -17.85 -26.18 20.26
CA PRO A 442 -17.43 -25.59 21.52
C PRO A 442 -16.01 -25.05 21.45
N GLU A 443 -15.75 -23.89 22.04
CA GLU A 443 -14.38 -23.38 22.18
C GLU A 443 -13.50 -24.47 22.80
N SER A 444 -12.47 -24.86 22.07
CA SER A 444 -11.49 -25.79 22.58
C SER A 444 -10.44 -25.00 23.38
N VAL A 445 -10.12 -25.52 24.57
CA VAL A 445 -9.14 -24.93 25.46
C VAL A 445 -7.82 -25.71 25.33
N LEU A 446 -6.75 -25.01 24.99
CA LEU A 446 -5.41 -25.59 24.92
C LEU A 446 -4.79 -25.62 26.32
N GLY A 447 -4.57 -26.80 26.85
CA GLY A 447 -3.76 -27.01 28.05
C GLY A 447 -2.29 -27.17 27.71
N LEU A 448 -1.42 -26.35 28.29
CA LEU A 448 0.02 -26.37 28.02
C LEU A 448 0.81 -27.36 28.88
N GLY A 449 0.11 -28.27 29.62
CA GLY A 449 0.72 -29.36 30.38
C GLY A 449 1.45 -28.92 31.66
N THR A 450 1.31 -27.69 32.09
CA THR A 450 1.89 -27.17 33.33
C THR A 450 0.88 -26.32 34.11
N PRO A 451 0.79 -26.48 35.44
CA PRO A 451 -0.19 -25.75 36.24
C PRO A 451 0.10 -24.26 36.40
N VAL A 452 1.31 -23.80 36.06
CA VAL A 452 1.70 -22.38 36.15
C VAL A 452 1.27 -21.56 34.92
N LEU A 453 0.92 -22.22 33.81
CA LEU A 453 0.41 -21.56 32.64
C LEU A 453 -1.12 -21.66 32.58
N PRO A 454 -1.81 -20.54 32.33
CA PRO A 454 -3.27 -20.57 32.21
C PRO A 454 -3.70 -21.39 30.98
N PRO A 455 -4.86 -22.03 31.03
CA PRO A 455 -5.47 -22.61 29.84
C PRO A 455 -5.75 -21.51 28.81
N LEU A 456 -5.41 -21.76 27.54
CA LEU A 456 -5.58 -20.78 26.46
C LEU A 456 -6.85 -21.13 25.65
N PRO A 457 -7.76 -20.18 25.45
CA PRO A 457 -8.86 -20.37 24.52
C PRO A 457 -8.29 -20.48 23.09
N MET A 458 -8.70 -21.51 22.35
CA MET A 458 -8.34 -21.66 20.94
C MET A 458 -9.33 -20.89 20.09
N HIS A 459 -8.84 -19.99 19.25
CA HIS A 459 -9.65 -19.42 18.19
C HIS A 459 -10.00 -20.48 17.13
N GLY A 460 -11.22 -20.43 16.59
CA GLY A 460 -11.76 -21.43 15.68
C GLY A 460 -11.12 -21.54 14.29
N GLY A 461 -10.05 -20.78 14.00
CA GLY A 461 -9.34 -20.81 12.72
C GLY A 461 -7.88 -20.47 12.84
N ASP A 462 -7.02 -21.28 12.19
CA ASP A 462 -5.62 -20.95 11.97
C ASP A 462 -5.48 -19.94 10.83
N ARG A 463 -4.37 -19.17 10.81
CA ARG A 463 -4.08 -18.22 9.73
C ARG A 463 -3.42 -18.93 8.57
N ASN A 464 -3.98 -18.79 7.37
CA ASN A 464 -3.29 -19.20 6.15
C ASN A 464 -2.43 -18.05 5.63
N ARG A 465 -1.11 -18.11 5.83
CA ARG A 465 -0.17 -17.06 5.42
C ARG A 465 -0.01 -16.90 3.92
N THR A 466 -0.39 -17.91 3.14
CA THR A 466 -0.24 -17.89 1.67
C THR A 466 -1.46 -17.34 0.95
N SER A 467 -2.59 -17.18 1.64
CA SER A 467 -3.84 -16.69 1.04
C SER A 467 -3.78 -15.20 0.70
N PRO A 468 -4.18 -14.79 -0.51
CA PRO A 468 -4.20 -13.39 -0.90
C PRO A 468 -5.33 -12.58 -0.26
N PHE A 469 -6.42 -13.25 0.15
CA PHE A 469 -7.58 -12.61 0.77
C PHE A 469 -8.12 -13.52 1.88
N ALA A 470 -7.98 -13.10 3.13
CA ALA A 470 -8.27 -13.95 4.28
C ALA A 470 -9.26 -13.28 5.24
N PHE A 471 -10.24 -14.05 5.75
CA PHE A 471 -11.05 -13.63 6.88
C PHE A 471 -10.27 -13.81 8.18
N THR A 472 -10.14 -12.76 8.98
CA THR A 472 -9.32 -12.75 10.20
C THR A 472 -10.10 -12.24 11.42
N GLY A 473 -11.20 -12.92 11.72
CA GLY A 473 -12.02 -12.69 12.91
C GLY A 473 -13.23 -11.78 12.65
N ASN A 474 -13.03 -10.53 12.27
CA ASN A 474 -14.11 -9.56 12.00
C ASN A 474 -13.82 -8.62 10.83
N LYS A 475 -12.93 -9.05 9.95
CA LYS A 475 -12.46 -8.30 8.79
C LYS A 475 -11.90 -9.22 7.75
N PHE A 476 -11.76 -8.74 6.52
CA PHE A 476 -10.97 -9.38 5.48
C PHE A 476 -9.62 -8.67 5.34
N GLU A 477 -8.58 -9.45 5.24
CA GLU A 477 -7.21 -9.01 5.06
C GLU A 477 -6.79 -9.24 3.60
N PHE A 478 -6.61 -8.15 2.84
CA PHE A 478 -6.13 -8.19 1.47
C PHE A 478 -4.62 -8.01 1.45
N ARG A 479 -3.88 -9.12 1.26
CA ARG A 479 -2.43 -9.22 1.44
C ARG A 479 -1.59 -8.88 0.22
N THR A 480 -2.24 -8.63 -0.91
CA THR A 480 -1.54 -8.47 -2.19
C THR A 480 -1.02 -7.06 -2.42
N LEU A 481 -1.39 -6.05 -1.62
CA LEU A 481 -0.91 -4.68 -1.81
C LEU A 481 0.62 -4.61 -1.67
N GLY A 482 1.25 -3.83 -2.54
CA GLY A 482 2.68 -3.57 -2.48
C GLY A 482 3.07 -2.52 -1.44
N SER A 483 4.31 -2.61 -0.96
CA SER A 483 4.85 -1.69 0.06
C SER A 483 4.82 -0.23 -0.36
N SER A 484 5.09 0.08 -1.62
CA SER A 484 5.12 1.46 -2.15
C SER A 484 3.73 2.03 -2.51
N MET A 485 2.70 1.18 -2.61
CA MET A 485 1.39 1.55 -3.14
C MET A 485 0.57 2.39 -2.17
N SER A 486 -0.27 3.29 -2.71
CA SER A 486 -1.43 3.81 -1.97
C SER A 486 -2.49 2.72 -1.81
N PRO A 487 -3.11 2.57 -0.63
CA PRO A 487 -4.22 1.64 -0.43
C PRO A 487 -5.54 2.14 -1.07
N SER A 488 -5.59 3.39 -1.54
CA SER A 488 -6.84 4.03 -1.98
C SER A 488 -7.51 3.31 -3.15
N PHE A 489 -6.75 2.96 -4.22
CA PHE A 489 -7.38 2.32 -5.38
C PHE A 489 -7.79 0.87 -5.14
N PRO A 490 -7.01 0.00 -4.48
CA PRO A 490 -7.48 -1.32 -4.06
C PRO A 490 -8.76 -1.26 -3.20
N ASN A 491 -8.86 -0.29 -2.28
CA ASN A 491 -10.06 -0.08 -1.47
C ASN A 491 -11.23 0.49 -2.30
N THR A 492 -10.97 1.36 -3.27
CA THR A 492 -11.98 1.82 -4.24
C THR A 492 -12.61 0.65 -4.97
N VAL A 493 -11.79 -0.28 -5.46
CA VAL A 493 -12.26 -1.50 -6.13
C VAL A 493 -13.06 -2.36 -5.16
N LEU A 494 -12.50 -2.67 -3.98
CA LEU A 494 -13.15 -3.53 -2.99
C LEU A 494 -14.51 -3.00 -2.54
N ASN A 495 -14.58 -1.70 -2.24
CA ASN A 495 -15.84 -1.03 -1.89
C ASN A 495 -16.88 -1.12 -3.02
N THR A 496 -16.46 -0.87 -4.26
CA THR A 496 -17.36 -0.84 -5.42
C THR A 496 -17.92 -2.23 -5.74
N ILE A 497 -17.09 -3.26 -5.73
CA ILE A 497 -17.53 -4.63 -6.00
C ILE A 497 -18.38 -5.19 -4.85
N ALA A 498 -18.07 -4.82 -3.61
CA ALA A 498 -18.89 -5.16 -2.45
C ALA A 498 -20.27 -4.49 -2.53
N ALA A 499 -20.35 -3.21 -2.92
CA ALA A 499 -21.62 -2.51 -3.13
C ALA A 499 -22.49 -3.25 -4.17
N GLU A 500 -21.91 -3.70 -5.27
CA GLU A 500 -22.64 -4.47 -6.29
C GLU A 500 -23.18 -5.79 -5.74
N ALA A 501 -22.36 -6.55 -5.02
CA ALA A 501 -22.78 -7.84 -4.48
C ALA A 501 -23.83 -7.69 -3.38
N ILE A 502 -23.73 -6.68 -2.53
CA ILE A 502 -24.72 -6.33 -1.51
C ILE A 502 -26.07 -6.02 -2.18
N ASP A 503 -26.08 -5.18 -3.20
CA ASP A 503 -27.29 -4.84 -3.94
C ASP A 503 -27.89 -6.07 -4.65
N ASP A 504 -27.08 -6.88 -5.32
CA ASP A 504 -27.52 -8.08 -6.01
C ASP A 504 -28.16 -9.09 -5.02
N LEU A 505 -27.57 -9.30 -3.83
CA LEU A 505 -28.14 -10.18 -2.80
C LEU A 505 -29.41 -9.60 -2.18
N ALA A 506 -29.45 -8.30 -1.92
CA ALA A 506 -30.63 -7.62 -1.40
C ALA A 506 -31.80 -7.72 -2.38
N ASP A 507 -31.57 -7.60 -3.68
CA ASP A 507 -32.59 -7.79 -4.72
C ASP A 507 -33.10 -9.25 -4.77
N GLN A 508 -32.19 -10.24 -4.64
CA GLN A 508 -32.55 -11.64 -4.59
C GLN A 508 -33.40 -11.97 -3.36
N LEU A 509 -33.03 -11.45 -2.17
CA LEU A 509 -33.81 -11.62 -0.95
C LEU A 509 -35.20 -11.02 -1.08
N LYS A 510 -35.30 -9.79 -1.56
CA LYS A 510 -36.55 -9.09 -1.77
C LYS A 510 -37.46 -9.85 -2.78
N ALA A 511 -36.86 -10.38 -3.83
CA ALA A 511 -37.59 -11.18 -4.83
C ALA A 511 -38.07 -12.53 -4.28
N ALA A 512 -37.29 -13.18 -3.41
CA ALA A 512 -37.62 -14.45 -2.78
C ALA A 512 -38.68 -14.30 -1.69
N ALA A 513 -38.65 -13.20 -0.95
CA ALA A 513 -39.55 -12.95 0.18
C ALA A 513 -41.03 -12.88 -0.28
N LYS A 514 -41.38 -12.13 -1.35
CA LYS A 514 -42.75 -12.06 -1.95
C LYS A 514 -43.92 -12.32 -0.97
N GLY A 515 -43.93 -11.61 0.19
CA GLY A 515 -44.96 -11.77 1.22
C GLY A 515 -44.61 -12.73 2.36
N LYS A 516 -43.42 -13.31 2.39
CA LYS A 516 -42.82 -14.03 3.52
C LYS A 516 -41.87 -13.09 4.27
N SER A 517 -41.47 -13.46 5.50
CA SER A 517 -40.35 -12.77 6.16
C SER A 517 -39.05 -13.02 5.43
N VAL A 518 -38.08 -12.07 5.55
CA VAL A 518 -36.74 -12.22 4.98
C VAL A 518 -36.03 -13.44 5.58
N ASP A 519 -36.15 -13.65 6.90
CA ASP A 519 -35.54 -14.78 7.63
C ASP A 519 -35.95 -16.13 7.04
N ALA A 520 -37.22 -16.26 6.61
CA ALA A 520 -37.73 -17.51 6.04
C ALA A 520 -37.10 -17.90 4.68
N VAL A 521 -36.45 -16.96 3.99
CA VAL A 521 -35.87 -17.18 2.67
C VAL A 521 -34.34 -16.97 2.67
N LEU A 522 -33.79 -16.34 3.70
CA LEU A 522 -32.41 -15.91 3.81
C LEU A 522 -31.43 -17.07 3.60
N ALA A 523 -31.54 -18.12 4.41
CA ALA A 523 -30.65 -19.28 4.30
C ALA A 523 -30.64 -19.90 2.90
N GLY A 524 -31.80 -19.96 2.23
CA GLY A 524 -31.91 -20.47 0.87
C GLY A 524 -31.22 -19.59 -0.18
N VAL A 525 -31.33 -18.25 -0.05
CA VAL A 525 -30.68 -17.30 -0.97
C VAL A 525 -29.19 -17.30 -0.76
N LEU A 526 -28.72 -17.17 0.50
CA LEU A 526 -27.29 -17.14 0.82
C LEU A 526 -26.61 -18.47 0.48
N GLY A 527 -27.23 -19.61 0.81
CA GLY A 527 -26.69 -20.94 0.45
C GLY A 527 -26.54 -21.14 -1.04
N LYS A 528 -27.50 -20.65 -1.84
CA LYS A 528 -27.39 -20.67 -3.30
C LYS A 528 -26.26 -19.77 -3.81
N SER A 529 -26.14 -18.57 -3.28
CA SER A 529 -25.08 -17.63 -3.65
C SER A 529 -23.71 -18.20 -3.27
N TYR A 530 -23.53 -18.67 -2.04
CA TYR A 530 -22.27 -19.27 -1.61
C TYR A 530 -21.89 -20.47 -2.48
N LYS A 531 -22.81 -21.39 -2.76
CA LYS A 531 -22.58 -22.55 -3.63
C LYS A 531 -22.07 -22.13 -5.04
N ALA A 532 -22.58 -21.04 -5.58
CA ALA A 532 -22.18 -20.53 -6.88
C ALA A 532 -20.79 -19.87 -6.85
N ASN A 533 -20.38 -19.32 -5.71
CA ASN A 533 -19.18 -18.53 -5.55
C ASN A 533 -18.07 -19.24 -4.73
N SER A 534 -18.34 -20.40 -4.15
CA SER A 534 -17.38 -21.15 -3.33
C SER A 534 -16.14 -21.64 -4.08
N VAL A 535 -16.15 -21.59 -5.40
CA VAL A 535 -14.99 -21.90 -6.26
C VAL A 535 -13.76 -21.05 -5.91
N ILE A 536 -13.94 -19.85 -5.34
CA ILE A 536 -12.85 -18.95 -4.91
C ILE A 536 -12.33 -19.27 -3.50
N VAL A 537 -13.07 -20.04 -2.71
CA VAL A 537 -12.68 -20.41 -1.35
C VAL A 537 -11.63 -21.50 -1.37
N PHE A 538 -10.49 -21.27 -0.72
CA PHE A 538 -9.39 -22.22 -0.67
C PHE A 538 -8.61 -22.10 0.66
N GLY A 539 -8.49 -23.22 1.36
CA GLY A 539 -7.83 -23.30 2.67
C GLY A 539 -6.44 -23.94 2.67
N GLY A 540 -5.95 -24.39 1.49
CA GLY A 540 -4.66 -25.06 1.36
C GLY A 540 -3.49 -24.13 1.08
N ASP A 541 -2.33 -24.71 0.69
CA ASP A 541 -1.14 -23.98 0.31
C ASP A 541 -1.31 -23.31 -1.07
N ASN A 542 -1.34 -21.99 -1.09
CA ASN A 542 -1.52 -21.20 -2.32
C ASN A 542 -0.26 -21.20 -3.23
N TYR A 543 0.88 -21.71 -2.76
CA TYR A 543 2.09 -21.87 -3.58
C TYR A 543 2.14 -23.19 -4.35
N ASP A 544 1.29 -24.16 -3.98
CA ASP A 544 1.28 -25.46 -4.64
C ASP A 544 0.87 -25.33 -6.12
N GLU A 545 1.72 -25.87 -7.01
CA GLU A 545 1.42 -25.90 -8.46
C GLU A 545 0.16 -26.71 -8.78
N ALA A 546 -0.15 -27.73 -7.97
CA ALA A 546 -1.41 -28.47 -8.11
C ALA A 546 -2.63 -27.56 -7.83
N TRP A 547 -2.51 -26.64 -6.87
CA TRP A 547 -3.53 -25.61 -6.66
C TRP A 547 -3.66 -24.68 -7.86
N HIS A 548 -2.54 -24.19 -8.42
CA HIS A 548 -2.59 -23.31 -9.60
C HIS A 548 -3.29 -24.01 -10.77
N ALA A 549 -2.96 -25.28 -11.03
CA ALA A 549 -3.61 -26.06 -12.07
C ALA A 549 -5.11 -26.29 -11.81
N GLU A 550 -5.49 -26.53 -10.55
CA GLU A 550 -6.90 -26.67 -10.15
C GLU A 550 -7.66 -25.34 -10.29
N ALA A 551 -7.07 -24.26 -9.81
CA ALA A 551 -7.68 -22.93 -9.83
C ALA A 551 -8.00 -22.49 -11.27
N GLU A 552 -7.03 -22.60 -12.18
CA GLU A 552 -7.21 -22.22 -13.58
C GLU A 552 -8.09 -23.24 -14.34
N GLY A 553 -7.81 -24.54 -14.20
CA GLY A 553 -8.42 -25.57 -15.04
C GLY A 553 -9.82 -26.02 -14.62
N LYS A 554 -10.10 -26.10 -13.28
CA LYS A 554 -11.37 -26.62 -12.74
C LYS A 554 -12.26 -25.53 -12.18
N ARG A 555 -11.66 -24.50 -11.53
CA ARG A 555 -12.42 -23.48 -10.82
C ARG A 555 -12.64 -22.21 -11.65
N GLY A 556 -11.93 -22.06 -12.79
CA GLY A 556 -12.05 -20.91 -13.69
C GLY A 556 -11.53 -19.61 -13.07
N LEU A 557 -10.59 -19.70 -12.11
CA LEU A 557 -9.94 -18.55 -11.53
C LEU A 557 -8.85 -18.03 -12.46
N THR A 558 -8.64 -16.72 -12.45
CA THR A 558 -7.62 -16.07 -13.30
C THR A 558 -6.26 -16.04 -12.62
N ASN A 559 -5.20 -16.24 -13.40
CA ASN A 559 -3.81 -16.17 -12.94
C ASN A 559 -3.05 -15.09 -13.73
N LEU A 560 -3.29 -13.83 -13.39
CA LEU A 560 -2.68 -12.67 -14.04
C LEU A 560 -1.32 -12.39 -13.39
N ARG A 561 -0.30 -13.14 -13.79
CA ARG A 561 1.00 -13.19 -13.11
C ARG A 561 1.75 -11.87 -13.15
N THR A 562 1.65 -11.12 -14.26
CA THR A 562 2.41 -9.89 -14.47
C THR A 562 1.50 -8.67 -14.61
N THR A 563 2.05 -7.50 -14.40
CA THR A 563 1.35 -6.23 -14.54
C THR A 563 0.77 -6.04 -15.96
N PRO A 564 1.50 -6.29 -17.06
CA PRO A 564 0.92 -6.23 -18.40
C PRO A 564 -0.23 -7.20 -18.65
N ASP A 565 -0.30 -8.33 -17.92
CA ASP A 565 -1.42 -9.26 -18.01
C ASP A 565 -2.65 -8.74 -17.22
N ALA A 566 -2.41 -8.04 -16.11
CA ALA A 566 -3.47 -7.62 -15.20
C ALA A 566 -4.11 -6.28 -15.59
N LEU A 567 -3.34 -5.29 -16.01
CA LEU A 567 -3.84 -3.94 -16.27
C LEU A 567 -5.00 -3.87 -17.30
N PRO A 568 -5.07 -4.70 -18.37
CA PRO A 568 -6.20 -4.68 -19.28
C PRO A 568 -7.56 -4.95 -18.62
N GLU A 569 -7.58 -5.63 -17.46
CA GLU A 569 -8.80 -5.89 -16.69
C GLU A 569 -9.43 -4.61 -16.12
N VAL A 570 -8.66 -3.54 -15.93
CA VAL A 570 -9.17 -2.24 -15.49
C VAL A 570 -10.18 -1.66 -16.48
N ILE A 571 -9.89 -1.82 -17.78
CA ILE A 571 -10.74 -1.34 -18.90
C ILE A 571 -11.67 -2.42 -19.47
N SER A 572 -11.78 -3.58 -18.83
CA SER A 572 -12.71 -4.62 -19.26
C SER A 572 -14.15 -4.10 -19.19
N LYS A 573 -15.02 -4.61 -20.05
CA LYS A 573 -16.44 -4.23 -20.06
C LYS A 573 -17.10 -4.38 -18.68
N GLN A 574 -16.72 -5.42 -17.95
CA GLN A 574 -17.24 -5.70 -16.61
C GLN A 574 -16.78 -4.63 -15.60
N SER A 575 -15.51 -4.25 -15.62
CA SER A 575 -14.94 -3.24 -14.74
C SER A 575 -15.53 -1.84 -15.01
N VAL A 576 -15.60 -1.45 -16.28
CA VAL A 576 -16.21 -0.18 -16.68
C VAL A 576 -17.69 -0.15 -16.27
N ALA A 577 -18.42 -1.26 -16.46
CA ALA A 577 -19.84 -1.32 -16.07
C ALA A 577 -20.06 -1.16 -14.57
N VAL A 578 -19.26 -1.83 -13.71
CA VAL A 578 -19.42 -1.73 -12.26
C VAL A 578 -19.07 -0.34 -11.76
N PHE A 579 -17.98 0.28 -12.23
CA PHE A 579 -17.62 1.65 -11.85
C PHE A 579 -18.69 2.67 -12.28
N SER A 580 -19.18 2.56 -13.51
CA SER A 580 -20.21 3.46 -14.04
C SER A 580 -21.55 3.30 -13.32
N LYS A 581 -21.96 2.03 -13.01
CA LYS A 581 -23.22 1.74 -12.28
C LYS A 581 -23.28 2.44 -10.93
N TYR A 582 -22.15 2.49 -10.23
CA TYR A 582 -22.07 3.08 -8.89
C TYR A 582 -21.56 4.52 -8.88
N GLY A 583 -21.27 5.10 -10.05
CA GLY A 583 -20.80 6.48 -10.18
C GLY A 583 -19.41 6.72 -9.59
N VAL A 584 -18.59 5.65 -9.50
CA VAL A 584 -17.25 5.73 -8.89
C VAL A 584 -16.24 6.29 -9.87
N LEU A 585 -16.19 5.75 -11.09
CA LEU A 585 -15.38 6.23 -12.20
C LEU A 585 -16.20 6.22 -13.49
N ASN A 586 -16.06 7.25 -14.30
CA ASN A 586 -16.57 7.25 -15.66
C ASN A 586 -15.56 6.61 -16.64
N ASN A 587 -15.95 6.39 -17.88
CA ASN A 587 -15.12 5.71 -18.88
C ASN A 587 -13.77 6.44 -19.08
N ARG A 588 -13.76 7.77 -19.16
CA ARG A 588 -12.54 8.55 -19.37
C ARG A 588 -11.59 8.44 -18.17
N GLU A 589 -12.12 8.44 -16.94
CA GLU A 589 -11.35 8.26 -15.72
C GLU A 589 -10.74 6.86 -15.61
N VAL A 590 -11.44 5.83 -16.08
CA VAL A 590 -10.93 4.43 -16.14
C VAL A 590 -9.84 4.30 -17.19
N GLU A 591 -10.08 4.77 -18.41
CA GLU A 591 -9.10 4.76 -19.50
C GLU A 591 -7.83 5.53 -19.14
N SER A 592 -7.99 6.72 -18.55
CA SER A 592 -6.87 7.55 -18.07
C SER A 592 -5.96 6.79 -17.11
N ARG A 593 -6.52 6.11 -16.12
CA ARG A 593 -5.73 5.34 -15.14
C ARG A 593 -4.99 4.20 -15.81
N TYR A 594 -5.67 3.48 -16.69
CA TYR A 594 -5.05 2.40 -17.47
C TYR A 594 -3.82 2.90 -18.24
N GLU A 595 -3.96 3.99 -19.00
CA GLU A 595 -2.88 4.57 -19.79
C GLU A 595 -1.70 5.02 -18.89
N VAL A 596 -2.00 5.74 -17.80
CA VAL A 596 -0.97 6.19 -16.85
C VAL A 596 -0.20 4.99 -16.26
N TRP A 597 -0.89 3.93 -15.85
CA TRP A 597 -0.22 2.78 -15.21
C TRP A 597 0.56 1.91 -16.19
N VAL A 598 0.09 1.75 -17.43
CA VAL A 598 0.84 1.06 -18.48
C VAL A 598 2.12 1.86 -18.83
N GLU A 599 2.01 3.19 -18.97
CA GLU A 599 3.16 4.06 -19.21
C GLU A 599 4.15 4.04 -18.04
N GLN A 600 3.65 4.07 -16.80
CA GLN A 600 4.46 3.96 -15.59
C GLN A 600 5.24 2.64 -15.56
N TYR A 601 4.60 1.52 -15.93
CA TYR A 601 5.28 0.22 -16.03
C TYR A 601 6.44 0.27 -17.03
N VAL A 602 6.18 0.74 -18.24
CA VAL A 602 7.20 0.87 -19.32
C VAL A 602 8.36 1.74 -18.85
N THR A 603 8.05 2.90 -18.28
CA THR A 603 9.07 3.87 -17.82
C THR A 603 9.90 3.28 -16.68
N THR A 604 9.28 2.59 -15.72
CA THR A 604 9.98 1.94 -14.60
C THR A 604 10.98 0.91 -15.10
N ILE A 605 10.55 0.00 -15.99
CA ILE A 605 11.46 -1.03 -16.52
C ILE A 605 12.57 -0.42 -17.39
N ASN A 606 12.28 0.65 -18.14
CA ASN A 606 13.31 1.36 -18.91
C ASN A 606 14.39 1.98 -18.00
N ILE A 607 13.97 2.66 -16.92
CA ILE A 607 14.91 3.25 -15.93
C ILE A 607 15.78 2.16 -15.31
N GLU A 608 15.19 1.03 -14.94
CA GLU A 608 15.93 -0.12 -14.41
C GLU A 608 16.93 -0.68 -15.41
N ALA A 609 16.54 -0.82 -16.68
CA ALA A 609 17.40 -1.35 -17.74
C ALA A 609 18.60 -0.44 -18.03
N GLU A 610 18.38 0.87 -18.13
CA GLU A 610 19.45 1.85 -18.31
C GLU A 610 20.40 1.87 -17.12
N THR A 611 19.85 1.83 -15.90
CA THR A 611 20.64 1.78 -14.65
C THR A 611 21.49 0.51 -14.61
N ALA A 612 20.89 -0.65 -14.91
CA ALA A 612 21.61 -1.92 -14.95
C ALA A 612 22.73 -1.92 -15.99
N ALA A 613 22.46 -1.45 -17.20
CA ALA A 613 23.48 -1.34 -18.26
C ALA A 613 24.62 -0.42 -17.85
N SER A 614 24.32 0.74 -17.26
CA SER A 614 25.32 1.71 -16.78
C SER A 614 26.21 1.11 -15.70
N ILE A 615 25.63 0.52 -14.64
CA ILE A 615 26.38 -0.12 -13.54
C ILE A 615 27.25 -1.27 -14.07
N ALA A 616 26.67 -2.14 -14.89
CA ALA A 616 27.41 -3.27 -15.45
C ALA A 616 28.61 -2.82 -16.29
N ARG A 617 28.41 -1.79 -17.12
CA ARG A 617 29.48 -1.28 -18.03
C ARG A 617 30.54 -0.48 -17.32
N THR A 618 30.16 0.40 -16.38
CA THR A 618 31.07 1.42 -15.82
C THR A 618 31.65 1.02 -14.46
N MET A 619 31.05 0.07 -13.77
CA MET A 619 31.48 -0.36 -12.43
C MET A 619 31.92 -1.84 -12.42
N ILE A 620 31.01 -2.76 -12.77
CA ILE A 620 31.26 -4.22 -12.63
C ILE A 620 32.30 -4.69 -13.65
N LEU A 621 32.13 -4.37 -14.92
CA LEU A 621 33.09 -4.79 -15.99
C LEU A 621 34.52 -4.29 -15.74
N PRO A 622 34.75 -3.00 -15.40
CA PRO A 622 36.10 -2.53 -15.05
C PRO A 622 36.69 -3.24 -13.83
N ALA A 623 35.90 -3.56 -12.81
CA ALA A 623 36.37 -4.30 -11.65
C ALA A 623 36.80 -5.72 -12.01
N ALA A 624 35.98 -6.43 -12.78
CA ALA A 624 36.28 -7.78 -13.27
C ALA A 624 37.54 -7.79 -14.18
N LEU A 625 37.72 -6.78 -15.00
CA LEU A 625 38.93 -6.65 -15.85
C LEU A 625 40.19 -6.39 -15.03
N ARG A 626 40.12 -5.58 -13.95
CA ARG A 626 41.24 -5.38 -13.03
C ARG A 626 41.61 -6.67 -12.33
N HIS A 627 40.64 -7.41 -11.83
CA HIS A 627 40.82 -8.73 -11.20
C HIS A 627 41.46 -9.72 -12.19
N LEU A 628 40.94 -9.80 -13.41
CA LEU A 628 41.49 -10.68 -14.45
C LEU A 628 42.96 -10.32 -14.78
N ALA A 629 43.33 -9.03 -14.80
CA ALA A 629 44.71 -8.60 -15.00
C ALA A 629 45.62 -9.07 -13.85
N GLN A 630 45.17 -9.00 -12.59
CA GLN A 630 45.92 -9.51 -11.43
C GLN A 630 46.11 -11.02 -11.51
N LEU A 631 45.09 -11.80 -11.86
CA LEU A 631 45.16 -13.24 -12.05
C LEU A 631 46.13 -13.64 -13.14
N LYS A 632 46.17 -12.91 -14.26
CA LYS A 632 47.13 -13.11 -15.34
C LYS A 632 48.56 -12.87 -14.86
N ALA A 633 48.77 -11.85 -14.06
CA ALA A 633 50.11 -11.53 -13.50
C ALA A 633 50.54 -12.61 -12.46
N ALA A 634 49.60 -13.16 -11.72
CA ALA A 634 49.85 -14.24 -10.76
C ALA A 634 50.08 -15.63 -11.41
N GLY A 635 49.74 -15.78 -12.71
CA GLY A 635 49.98 -16.99 -13.47
C GLY A 635 49.06 -18.18 -13.19
N VAL A 636 47.93 -17.99 -12.48
CA VAL A 636 46.94 -19.05 -12.15
C VAL A 636 45.98 -19.27 -13.30
N LEU A 637 46.38 -20.08 -14.28
CA LEU A 637 45.69 -20.24 -15.56
C LEU A 637 44.22 -20.71 -15.45
N GLU A 638 43.88 -21.51 -14.45
CA GLU A 638 42.51 -21.98 -14.23
C GLU A 638 41.59 -20.83 -13.90
N LEU A 639 41.90 -20.01 -12.90
CA LEU A 639 41.15 -18.83 -12.51
C LEU A 639 41.10 -17.75 -13.63
N VAL A 640 42.17 -17.62 -14.40
CA VAL A 640 42.24 -16.74 -15.59
C VAL A 640 41.17 -17.18 -16.59
N ARG A 641 41.07 -18.48 -16.91
CA ARG A 641 40.12 -18.99 -17.90
C ARG A 641 38.68 -18.79 -17.45
N GLU A 642 38.39 -19.08 -16.19
CA GLU A 642 37.06 -18.92 -15.58
C GLU A 642 36.63 -17.45 -15.64
N THR A 643 37.44 -16.55 -15.11
CA THR A 643 37.13 -15.12 -15.07
C THR A 643 37.03 -14.52 -16.48
N ASP A 644 37.92 -14.85 -17.43
CA ASP A 644 37.88 -14.40 -18.79
C ASP A 644 36.59 -14.83 -19.52
N ALA A 645 36.14 -16.06 -19.29
CA ALA A 645 34.89 -16.54 -19.84
C ALA A 645 33.67 -15.76 -19.34
N LEU A 646 33.61 -15.44 -18.03
CA LEU A 646 32.53 -14.63 -17.43
C LEU A 646 32.59 -13.17 -17.95
N VAL A 647 33.78 -12.56 -18.03
CA VAL A 647 33.95 -11.20 -18.59
C VAL A 647 33.44 -11.12 -20.03
N LYS A 648 33.77 -12.10 -20.88
CA LYS A 648 33.27 -12.15 -22.25
C LYS A 648 31.74 -12.28 -22.33
N LYS A 649 31.16 -13.14 -21.47
CA LYS A 649 29.71 -13.27 -21.35
C LYS A 649 29.07 -11.95 -20.90
N LEU A 650 29.64 -11.29 -19.90
CA LEU A 650 29.15 -10.01 -19.39
C LEU A 650 29.11 -8.94 -20.51
N VAL A 651 30.21 -8.79 -21.27
CA VAL A 651 30.27 -7.85 -22.40
C VAL A 651 29.19 -8.14 -23.43
N THR A 652 28.93 -9.42 -23.73
CA THR A 652 27.89 -9.82 -24.69
C THR A 652 26.53 -9.49 -24.18
N SER A 653 26.23 -9.79 -22.91
CA SER A 653 24.93 -9.54 -22.29
C SER A 653 24.63 -8.05 -22.12
N ILE A 654 25.62 -7.21 -21.76
CA ILE A 654 25.46 -5.75 -21.70
C ILE A 654 25.07 -5.21 -23.10
N LYS A 655 25.77 -5.61 -24.16
CA LYS A 655 25.45 -5.19 -25.53
C LYS A 655 24.04 -5.63 -25.95
N ALA A 656 23.62 -6.83 -25.54
CA ALA A 656 22.28 -7.33 -25.83
C ALA A 656 21.21 -6.51 -25.10
N LEU A 657 21.42 -6.17 -23.82
CA LEU A 657 20.53 -5.32 -23.05
C LEU A 657 20.41 -3.92 -23.67
N GLU A 658 21.53 -3.27 -23.95
CA GLU A 658 21.56 -1.95 -24.58
C GLU A 658 20.83 -1.93 -25.93
N LYS A 659 21.03 -2.98 -26.74
CA LYS A 659 20.34 -3.12 -28.03
C LYS A 659 18.84 -3.30 -27.91
N VAL A 660 18.39 -4.12 -26.97
CA VAL A 660 16.95 -4.39 -26.81
C VAL A 660 16.22 -3.23 -26.15
N ASN A 661 16.88 -2.51 -25.24
CA ASN A 661 16.26 -1.39 -24.51
C ASN A 661 15.97 -0.17 -25.40
N VAL A 662 16.73 0.06 -26.46
CA VAL A 662 16.45 1.14 -27.42
C VAL A 662 15.46 0.73 -28.52
N ALA A 663 15.04 -0.51 -28.54
CA ALA A 663 14.06 -0.97 -29.51
C ALA A 663 12.64 -0.59 -29.04
N HIS A 664 11.94 0.13 -29.90
CA HIS A 664 10.54 0.50 -29.66
C HIS A 664 9.66 -0.32 -30.60
N PRO A 665 8.86 -1.26 -30.07
CA PRO A 665 7.93 -2.00 -30.91
C PRO A 665 6.82 -1.08 -31.44
N ASP A 666 6.42 -1.29 -32.70
CA ASP A 666 5.24 -0.61 -33.24
C ASP A 666 3.99 -1.09 -32.52
N GLY A 667 3.13 -0.16 -32.09
CA GLY A 667 1.86 -0.49 -31.46
C GLY A 667 1.47 0.45 -30.32
N ASP A 668 0.50 -0.02 -29.54
CA ASP A 668 -0.01 0.69 -28.36
C ASP A 668 0.89 0.51 -27.12
N ALA A 669 0.59 1.25 -26.05
CA ALA A 669 1.33 1.20 -24.81
C ALA A 669 1.40 -0.20 -24.19
N LEU A 670 0.34 -1.00 -24.31
CA LEU A 670 0.31 -2.37 -23.78
C LEU A 670 1.30 -3.29 -24.51
N LYS A 671 1.40 -3.21 -25.82
CA LYS A 671 2.39 -4.00 -26.57
C LYS A 671 3.81 -3.62 -26.17
N HIS A 672 4.05 -2.32 -25.88
CA HIS A 672 5.32 -1.87 -25.34
C HIS A 672 5.57 -2.46 -23.94
N ALA A 673 4.60 -2.44 -23.05
CA ALA A 673 4.72 -3.05 -21.72
C ALA A 673 5.03 -4.56 -21.78
N VAL A 674 4.35 -5.30 -22.66
CA VAL A 674 4.63 -6.73 -22.92
C VAL A 674 6.06 -6.92 -23.46
N PHE A 675 6.53 -6.06 -24.36
CA PHE A 675 7.89 -6.10 -24.84
C PHE A 675 8.93 -5.84 -23.73
N MET A 676 8.67 -4.87 -22.86
CA MET A 676 9.53 -4.59 -21.71
C MET A 676 9.63 -5.82 -20.79
N ARG A 677 8.52 -6.47 -20.49
CA ARG A 677 8.48 -7.71 -19.72
C ARG A 677 9.25 -8.86 -20.39
N ASP A 678 8.95 -9.14 -21.66
CA ASP A 678 9.41 -10.37 -22.30
C ASP A 678 10.84 -10.27 -22.82
N LYS A 679 11.30 -9.07 -23.21
CA LYS A 679 12.59 -8.86 -23.84
C LYS A 679 13.57 -8.11 -22.94
N VAL A 680 13.15 -6.96 -22.38
CA VAL A 680 14.06 -6.10 -21.63
C VAL A 680 14.37 -6.72 -20.27
N LEU A 681 13.37 -7.15 -19.47
CA LEU A 681 13.61 -7.84 -18.20
C LEU A 681 14.41 -9.12 -18.38
N THR A 682 14.17 -9.88 -19.44
CA THR A 682 14.95 -11.10 -19.77
C THR A 682 16.43 -10.76 -20.02
N ALA A 683 16.70 -9.68 -20.75
CA ALA A 683 18.07 -9.23 -20.99
C ALA A 683 18.76 -8.68 -19.73
N MET A 684 18.03 -7.95 -18.87
CA MET A 684 18.51 -7.51 -17.56
C MET A 684 18.91 -8.69 -16.68
N ASN A 685 18.04 -9.71 -16.58
CA ASN A 685 18.33 -10.92 -15.83
C ASN A 685 19.57 -11.66 -16.34
N ALA A 686 19.78 -11.71 -17.65
CA ALA A 686 20.99 -12.31 -18.24
C ALA A 686 22.26 -11.55 -17.81
N VAL A 687 22.24 -10.22 -17.73
CA VAL A 687 23.36 -9.41 -17.21
C VAL A 687 23.57 -9.69 -15.72
N ARG A 688 22.49 -9.69 -14.93
CA ARG A 688 22.52 -9.93 -13.49
C ARG A 688 23.15 -11.28 -13.14
N ILE A 689 22.70 -12.36 -13.76
CA ILE A 689 23.20 -13.73 -13.48
C ILE A 689 24.73 -13.81 -13.63
N ILE A 690 25.29 -13.14 -14.64
CA ILE A 690 26.73 -13.15 -14.86
C ILE A 690 27.45 -12.22 -13.87
N ALA A 691 26.88 -11.07 -13.57
CA ALA A 691 27.43 -10.13 -12.61
C ALA A 691 27.45 -10.74 -11.19
N ASP A 692 26.39 -11.43 -10.78
CA ASP A 692 26.30 -12.09 -9.48
C ASP A 692 27.27 -13.28 -9.35
N GLN A 693 27.63 -13.95 -10.47
CA GLN A 693 28.74 -14.92 -10.50
C GLN A 693 30.10 -14.24 -10.31
N LEU A 694 30.32 -13.11 -10.98
CA LEU A 694 31.55 -12.32 -10.84
C LEU A 694 31.71 -11.77 -9.42
N GLU A 695 30.63 -11.37 -8.75
CA GLU A 695 30.66 -10.91 -7.35
C GLU A 695 31.29 -11.92 -6.41
N ARG A 696 31.13 -13.22 -6.68
CA ARG A 696 31.64 -14.32 -5.84
C ARG A 696 33.13 -14.61 -6.04
N ILE A 697 33.71 -14.18 -7.16
CA ILE A 697 35.10 -14.52 -7.53
C ILE A 697 36.03 -13.31 -7.64
N VAL A 698 35.47 -12.12 -7.93
CA VAL A 698 36.27 -10.89 -7.97
C VAL A 698 36.73 -10.55 -6.55
N ALA A 699 37.99 -10.16 -6.42
CA ALA A 699 38.58 -9.77 -5.14
C ALA A 699 37.73 -8.71 -4.45
N ASP A 700 37.58 -8.86 -3.16
CA ASP A 700 36.63 -8.12 -2.34
C ASP A 700 36.87 -6.58 -2.37
N ASP A 701 38.16 -6.19 -2.39
CA ASP A 701 38.61 -4.80 -2.49
C ASP A 701 38.42 -4.18 -3.88
N LEU A 702 38.18 -5.01 -4.90
CA LEU A 702 37.91 -4.57 -6.28
C LEU A 702 36.41 -4.52 -6.61
N TRP A 703 35.57 -5.25 -5.85
CA TRP A 703 34.15 -5.28 -6.13
C TRP A 703 33.50 -3.91 -5.80
N PRO A 704 32.80 -3.28 -6.77
CA PRO A 704 32.43 -1.87 -6.64
C PRO A 704 31.13 -1.61 -5.84
N LEU A 705 30.30 -2.65 -5.63
CA LEU A 705 28.99 -2.51 -5.00
C LEU A 705 28.99 -3.16 -3.61
N PRO A 706 28.38 -2.56 -2.59
CA PRO A 706 28.07 -3.24 -1.34
C PRO A 706 27.28 -4.53 -1.60
N LYS A 707 27.71 -5.64 -0.96
CA LYS A 707 27.12 -6.96 -1.10
C LYS A 707 25.91 -7.13 -0.17
N TYR A 708 25.04 -8.08 -0.47
CA TYR A 708 23.90 -8.40 0.40
C TYR A 708 24.33 -8.78 1.82
N SER A 709 25.48 -9.47 1.97
CA SER A 709 26.07 -9.77 3.27
C SER A 709 26.48 -8.55 4.10
N GLU A 710 26.59 -7.38 3.48
CA GLU A 710 26.90 -6.10 4.14
C GLU A 710 25.65 -5.29 4.39
N ILE A 711 24.76 -5.18 3.38
CA ILE A 711 23.57 -4.32 3.43
C ILE A 711 22.47 -4.89 4.32
N LEU A 712 22.27 -6.23 4.29
CA LEU A 712 21.17 -6.89 4.98
C LEU A 712 21.41 -7.09 6.49
N PHE A 713 22.47 -6.55 7.05
CA PHE A 713 22.78 -6.69 8.48
C PHE A 713 23.19 -5.34 9.05
N ILE A 714 22.26 -4.62 9.68
CA ILE A 714 22.55 -3.39 10.44
C ILE A 714 23.41 -3.74 11.65
N LYS A 715 24.49 -2.98 11.83
CA LYS A 715 25.41 -3.12 12.96
C LYS A 715 25.18 -2.02 13.99
#